data_5e20c9d2790dfc722fc298fbd1241cc9
#
_entry.id   5e20c9d2790dfc722fc298fbd1241cc9
#
_cell.length_a   1.000
_cell.length_b   1.000
_cell.length_c   1.000
_cell.angle_alpha   90.00
_cell.angle_beta   90.00
_cell.angle_gamma   90.00
#
_symmetry.space_group_name_H-M   'P 1'
#
loop_
_entity.id
_entity.type
_entity.pdbx_description
1 polymer ?
#
loop_
_entity_poly.entity_id
_entity_poly.type
_entity_poly.pdbx_seq_one_letter_code
_entity_poly.pdbx_strand_id
1 'polypeptide(L)'
;MSDVVPTSFMNLPSSLKHLGLRFCNLKGKFPTEIFQFRYLEYVDLSFNSLTGYLPSSNYWSSHLKYIDLKGNQFRGSIPASIGNLTKITFLDLSNNEFQGQLPSSLFSLKQLTDLVLSNNSLEGFLPTHVRGFQDLKVLCLSNNLLTGAIPSWPFTLPSLEELDLSGNRLSGPINQIQKPNSVQKVDLGYNEIHGEIPSSFFDLVNLTELDLSSNNFKGVINSVMFSKLENLLTLDLSSNSFSGVIKLDVLSKLKKLGELNLSNNTLLSWSSDSGSNTTFQELDTLYFSSCNVMQFPNFLRSAKKLRILDLSNNSIQGSIFKWESEGWEQLIVLNLSYNSLTGLEHFPGKNLKFLDLRSNLLHNLPPTPLPPSLQGFWISNNNLTGKIPPSICNLTSLDVLDMSRNYLGGVIPACLGNFSHEILNINLQMNKFRGKIPDFCVDDNALVNLALNDNQLEGLLPRSLSNCTSLKFLNLANNKLSDTFPHWLGVLPDLQVLILRFNNFQGPLSISNDTKPSFSSLQIADLSQNKFTGLLPTTFFQNLDALKHAISKHKSMFQEAWENLGLSQHLALDYYGQISLDVTTKGSAIELEYKRSLPIFSGIDFSSNKFYGKIPDVIGELHAVHMLNLSHNNFIGHIPPSLGNLVELESLDLSSNKLSGRIPSQLTNLTFLAVLNFSDNNLVGPIPHGNQFDTFENDSYHGNLGLCGFPLTKQCDNGDEPKPPASKFKEDEGSPISFLWQLVMMGYGCGAVLGLSTGYIMFTTGRPWWFVRMVERDWKPNVTRWVCKIRGKRNIH
;
A
#
# COMPACT_ATOMS: atom_id res chain seq x y z
N MET A 1 -3.31 35.19 1.39
CA MET A 1 -2.19 36.07 1.01
C MET A 1 -2.24 36.27 -0.49
N SER A 2 -2.24 37.53 -0.95
CA SER A 2 -2.47 37.90 -2.33
C SER A 2 -1.38 37.34 -3.24
N ASP A 3 -1.82 36.85 -4.40
CA ASP A 3 -0.93 36.46 -5.50
C ASP A 3 0.03 37.61 -5.81
N VAL A 4 1.31 37.42 -5.48
CA VAL A 4 2.34 38.36 -5.94
C VAL A 4 2.48 38.13 -7.44
N VAL A 5 1.79 38.97 -8.21
CA VAL A 5 1.80 38.88 -9.68
C VAL A 5 3.21 39.15 -10.17
N PRO A 6 3.79 38.28 -11.01
CA PRO A 6 5.16 38.39 -11.46
C PRO A 6 5.50 39.63 -12.29
N THR A 7 4.54 40.46 -12.66
CA THR A 7 4.74 41.73 -13.39
C THR A 7 5.66 42.74 -12.67
N SER A 8 5.76 42.67 -11.33
CA SER A 8 6.70 43.48 -10.57
C SER A 8 8.17 43.13 -10.85
N PHE A 9 8.46 41.91 -11.31
CA PHE A 9 9.82 41.53 -11.71
C PHE A 9 10.30 42.23 -12.95
N MET A 10 9.39 42.71 -13.84
CA MET A 10 9.78 43.46 -15.04
C MET A 10 10.34 44.85 -14.72
N ASN A 11 10.13 45.33 -13.47
CA ASN A 11 10.66 46.61 -13.01
C ASN A 11 12.07 46.47 -12.37
N LEU A 12 12.63 45.26 -12.35
CA LEU A 12 14.02 45.05 -11.86
C LEU A 12 15.02 45.74 -12.79
N PRO A 13 16.11 46.30 -12.23
CA PRO A 13 17.12 46.99 -13.05
C PRO A 13 17.83 45.99 -13.96
N SER A 14 18.06 46.38 -15.20
CA SER A 14 18.81 45.57 -16.19
C SER A 14 20.25 45.27 -15.79
N SER A 15 20.78 45.95 -14.76
CA SER A 15 22.08 45.70 -14.13
C SER A 15 22.07 44.58 -13.08
N LEU A 16 20.92 43.94 -12.86
CA LEU A 16 20.77 42.86 -11.89
C LEU A 16 21.73 41.69 -12.22
N LYS A 17 22.49 41.26 -11.21
CA LYS A 17 23.43 40.13 -11.31
C LYS A 17 22.94 38.89 -10.59
N HIS A 18 22.23 39.05 -9.46
CA HIS A 18 21.79 37.98 -8.58
C HIS A 18 20.32 38.14 -8.27
N LEU A 19 19.53 37.09 -8.52
CA LEU A 19 18.12 36.99 -8.17
C LEU A 19 17.93 35.74 -7.32
N GLY A 20 17.80 35.92 -6.00
CA GLY A 20 17.55 34.86 -5.05
C GLY A 20 16.19 35.02 -4.36
N LEU A 21 15.25 34.12 -4.59
CA LEU A 21 13.87 34.16 -4.08
C LEU A 21 13.42 32.75 -3.63
N ARG A 22 14.33 32.02 -3.03
CA ARG A 22 14.06 30.67 -2.51
C ARG A 22 13.05 30.72 -1.35
N PHE A 23 12.10 29.75 -1.30
CA PHE A 23 11.07 29.63 -0.25
C PHE A 23 10.24 30.90 0.00
N CYS A 24 9.96 31.70 -1.04
CA CYS A 24 9.22 32.94 -0.91
C CYS A 24 7.69 32.80 -1.11
N ASN A 25 7.18 31.58 -1.24
CA ASN A 25 5.75 31.29 -1.48
C ASN A 25 5.18 32.05 -2.71
N LEU A 26 6.02 32.23 -3.73
CA LEU A 26 5.65 32.90 -4.97
C LEU A 26 4.76 31.99 -5.81
N LYS A 27 3.73 32.57 -6.45
CA LYS A 27 2.77 31.83 -7.29
C LYS A 27 2.59 32.53 -8.63
N GLY A 28 2.11 31.77 -9.61
CA GLY A 28 1.76 32.26 -10.93
C GLY A 28 2.89 32.17 -11.96
N LYS A 29 2.69 32.76 -13.15
CA LYS A 29 3.60 32.63 -14.28
C LYS A 29 4.84 33.51 -14.10
N PHE A 30 6.03 32.91 -14.09
CA PHE A 30 7.30 33.62 -14.03
C PHE A 30 7.60 34.24 -15.41
N PRO A 31 8.02 35.55 -15.46
CA PRO A 31 8.36 36.22 -16.71
C PRO A 31 9.73 35.73 -17.21
N THR A 32 9.73 35.08 -18.36
CA THR A 32 10.93 34.46 -18.95
C THR A 32 11.98 35.51 -19.44
N GLU A 33 11.57 36.74 -19.64
CA GLU A 33 12.37 37.88 -20.05
C GLU A 33 13.48 38.18 -19.05
N ILE A 34 13.33 37.81 -17.79
CA ILE A 34 14.33 38.01 -16.73
C ILE A 34 15.64 37.25 -17.08
N PHE A 35 15.52 36.07 -17.66
CA PHE A 35 16.66 35.27 -18.07
C PHE A 35 17.53 35.98 -19.16
N GLN A 36 17.02 37.03 -19.76
CA GLN A 36 17.69 37.81 -20.81
C GLN A 36 18.46 39.02 -20.27
N PHE A 37 18.39 39.29 -18.94
CA PHE A 37 19.07 40.43 -18.34
C PHE A 37 20.60 40.27 -18.54
N ARG A 38 21.20 41.27 -19.22
CA ARG A 38 22.57 41.19 -19.74
C ARG A 38 23.63 40.78 -18.71
N TYR A 39 23.47 41.19 -17.46
CA TYR A 39 24.46 40.97 -16.39
C TYR A 39 24.04 39.88 -15.39
N LEU A 40 22.94 39.19 -15.63
CA LEU A 40 22.43 38.17 -14.74
C LEU A 40 23.39 36.96 -14.73
N GLU A 41 23.88 36.64 -13.54
CA GLU A 41 24.84 35.56 -13.30
C GLU A 41 24.22 34.42 -12.48
N TYR A 42 23.29 34.78 -11.58
CA TYR A 42 22.72 33.86 -10.56
C TYR A 42 21.21 34.00 -10.48
N VAL A 43 20.50 32.88 -10.55
CA VAL A 43 19.03 32.78 -10.38
C VAL A 43 18.71 31.60 -9.48
N ASP A 44 18.10 31.88 -8.32
CA ASP A 44 17.54 30.88 -7.43
C ASP A 44 16.07 31.24 -7.12
N LEU A 45 15.16 30.43 -7.68
CA LEU A 45 13.72 30.55 -7.50
C LEU A 45 13.15 29.28 -6.81
N SER A 46 14.01 28.47 -6.22
CA SER A 46 13.65 27.15 -5.73
C SER A 46 12.59 27.18 -4.62
N PHE A 47 11.80 26.10 -4.55
CA PHE A 47 10.76 25.91 -3.54
C PHE A 47 9.70 27.02 -3.49
N ASN A 48 9.08 27.28 -4.64
CA ASN A 48 7.94 28.15 -4.80
C ASN A 48 6.78 27.40 -5.51
N SER A 49 5.77 28.13 -5.96
CA SER A 49 4.68 27.59 -6.78
C SER A 49 4.61 28.30 -8.13
N LEU A 50 5.76 28.61 -8.69
CA LEU A 50 5.89 29.32 -9.96
C LEU A 50 5.58 28.41 -11.14
N THR A 51 4.86 28.94 -12.12
CA THR A 51 4.53 28.27 -13.37
C THR A 51 5.23 28.95 -14.54
N GLY A 52 5.34 28.30 -15.70
CA GLY A 52 5.91 28.89 -16.88
C GLY A 52 6.69 27.91 -17.75
N TYR A 53 7.40 28.47 -18.71
CA TYR A 53 8.23 27.73 -19.66
C TYR A 53 9.64 28.32 -19.64
N LEU A 54 10.66 27.54 -19.94
CA LEU A 54 11.98 28.10 -20.22
C LEU A 54 11.99 28.84 -21.55
N PRO A 55 12.81 29.94 -21.70
CA PRO A 55 12.87 30.71 -22.96
C PRO A 55 13.36 29.87 -24.12
N SER A 56 12.57 29.77 -25.18
CA SER A 56 12.96 29.10 -26.42
C SER A 56 13.82 29.95 -27.34
N SER A 57 13.90 31.26 -27.06
CA SER A 57 14.73 32.22 -27.81
C SER A 57 16.20 32.11 -27.44
N ASN A 58 17.07 32.56 -28.36
CA ASN A 58 18.52 32.58 -28.18
C ASN A 58 19.05 33.70 -27.25
N TYR A 59 18.17 34.39 -26.54
CA TYR A 59 18.49 35.59 -25.75
C TYR A 59 18.72 35.31 -24.26
N TRP A 60 19.30 34.16 -23.91
CA TRP A 60 19.76 33.95 -22.54
C TRP A 60 20.92 34.92 -22.18
N SER A 61 21.00 35.34 -20.91
CA SER A 61 22.16 36.04 -20.43
C SER A 61 23.42 35.20 -20.64
N SER A 62 24.39 35.75 -21.40
CA SER A 62 25.68 35.08 -21.62
C SER A 62 26.56 35.00 -20.36
N HIS A 63 26.11 35.57 -19.24
CA HIS A 63 26.80 35.59 -17.96
C HIS A 63 26.24 34.61 -16.93
N LEU A 64 25.09 33.94 -17.22
CA LEU A 64 24.50 32.99 -16.30
C LEU A 64 25.45 31.83 -16.00
N LYS A 65 25.66 31.64 -14.70
CA LYS A 65 26.48 30.57 -14.13
C LYS A 65 25.68 29.61 -13.27
N TYR A 66 24.59 30.09 -12.66
CA TYR A 66 23.80 29.35 -11.68
C TYR A 66 22.31 29.54 -11.96
N ILE A 67 21.60 28.43 -12.12
CA ILE A 67 20.13 28.40 -12.27
C ILE A 67 19.59 27.28 -11.35
N ASP A 68 18.79 27.67 -10.38
CA ASP A 68 18.03 26.77 -9.51
C ASP A 68 16.53 27.11 -9.58
N LEU A 69 15.75 26.22 -10.23
CA LEU A 69 14.30 26.32 -10.34
C LEU A 69 13.58 25.16 -9.61
N LYS A 70 14.32 24.41 -8.80
CA LYS A 70 13.84 23.21 -8.10
C LYS A 70 12.54 23.45 -7.33
N GLY A 71 11.63 22.47 -7.36
CA GLY A 71 10.43 22.50 -6.52
C GLY A 71 9.45 23.61 -6.89
N ASN A 72 9.10 23.68 -8.17
CA ASN A 72 8.13 24.60 -8.75
C ASN A 72 7.15 23.84 -9.67
N GLN A 73 6.42 24.56 -10.52
CA GLN A 73 5.48 24.01 -11.50
C GLN A 73 5.84 24.50 -12.93
N PHE A 74 7.14 24.63 -13.23
CA PHE A 74 7.61 24.91 -14.60
C PHE A 74 7.34 23.69 -15.48
N ARG A 75 6.91 23.95 -16.74
CA ARG A 75 6.47 22.91 -17.65
C ARG A 75 6.96 23.08 -19.09
N GLY A 76 6.65 22.10 -19.94
CA GLY A 76 7.07 22.07 -21.33
C GLY A 76 8.45 21.46 -21.50
N SER A 77 8.98 21.50 -22.71
CA SER A 77 10.31 20.92 -22.99
C SER A 77 11.46 21.84 -22.58
N ILE A 78 12.58 21.25 -22.21
CA ILE A 78 13.84 21.98 -22.06
C ILE A 78 14.28 22.42 -23.46
N PRO A 79 14.37 23.73 -23.75
CA PRO A 79 14.62 24.20 -25.10
C PRO A 79 16.07 24.03 -25.54
N ALA A 80 16.32 23.84 -26.83
CA ALA A 80 17.67 23.71 -27.36
C ALA A 80 18.55 24.95 -27.11
N SER A 81 17.91 26.11 -26.90
CA SER A 81 18.62 27.37 -26.54
C SER A 81 19.38 27.28 -25.21
N ILE A 82 19.12 26.29 -24.35
CA ILE A 82 19.87 26.04 -23.11
C ILE A 82 21.36 25.85 -23.38
N GLY A 83 21.71 25.29 -24.53
CA GLY A 83 23.10 25.13 -24.98
C GLY A 83 23.89 26.44 -25.19
N ASN A 84 23.20 27.59 -25.22
CA ASN A 84 23.83 28.91 -25.31
C ASN A 84 24.38 29.39 -23.96
N LEU A 85 24.05 28.73 -22.87
CA LEU A 85 24.53 29.02 -21.51
C LEU A 85 25.99 28.50 -21.33
N THR A 86 26.93 29.00 -22.13
CA THR A 86 28.31 28.48 -22.17
C THR A 86 29.10 28.64 -20.88
N LYS A 87 28.64 29.51 -19.96
CA LYS A 87 29.27 29.76 -18.65
C LYS A 87 28.53 29.08 -17.49
N ILE A 88 27.47 28.36 -17.78
CA ILE A 88 26.69 27.68 -16.73
C ILE A 88 27.54 26.63 -16.03
N THR A 89 27.53 26.65 -14.71
CA THR A 89 28.22 25.68 -13.86
C THR A 89 27.20 24.82 -13.09
N PHE A 90 26.04 25.39 -12.70
CA PHE A 90 25.02 24.73 -11.94
C PHE A 90 23.65 24.91 -12.59
N LEU A 91 22.94 23.77 -12.84
CA LEU A 91 21.58 23.75 -13.40
C LEU A 91 20.73 22.73 -12.65
N ASP A 92 19.83 23.22 -11.80
CA ASP A 92 18.84 22.38 -11.11
C ASP A 92 17.42 22.79 -11.55
N LEU A 93 16.76 21.87 -12.27
CA LEU A 93 15.35 21.98 -12.70
C LEU A 93 14.48 20.90 -12.05
N SER A 94 14.96 20.23 -11.01
CA SER A 94 14.30 19.10 -10.39
C SER A 94 12.96 19.46 -9.74
N ASN A 95 12.12 18.45 -9.55
CA ASN A 95 10.78 18.62 -8.93
C ASN A 95 9.94 19.70 -9.63
N ASN A 96 9.72 19.50 -10.92
CA ASN A 96 8.92 20.36 -11.80
C ASN A 96 8.05 19.50 -12.73
N GLU A 97 7.40 20.11 -13.72
CA GLU A 97 6.54 19.46 -14.72
C GLU A 97 7.18 19.49 -16.13
N PHE A 98 8.51 19.48 -16.23
CA PHE A 98 9.20 19.44 -17.53
C PHE A 98 8.97 18.11 -18.24
N GLN A 99 8.79 18.16 -19.55
CA GLN A 99 8.47 17.01 -20.40
C GLN A 99 9.24 17.00 -21.72
N GLY A 100 9.11 15.92 -22.49
CA GLY A 100 9.77 15.77 -23.80
C GLY A 100 11.23 15.38 -23.68
N GLN A 101 11.92 15.38 -24.82
CA GLN A 101 13.30 14.87 -24.92
C GLN A 101 14.34 15.89 -24.45
N LEU A 102 15.44 15.39 -23.90
CA LEU A 102 16.61 16.20 -23.57
C LEU A 102 17.26 16.75 -24.84
N PRO A 103 17.44 18.08 -24.97
CA PRO A 103 18.03 18.66 -26.18
C PRO A 103 19.51 18.29 -26.28
N SER A 104 19.98 17.93 -27.48
CA SER A 104 21.39 17.58 -27.73
C SER A 104 22.39 18.70 -27.38
N SER A 105 21.92 19.95 -27.44
CA SER A 105 22.73 21.13 -27.07
C SER A 105 23.08 21.18 -25.58
N LEU A 106 22.27 20.62 -24.70
CA LEU A 106 22.56 20.49 -23.27
C LEU A 106 23.88 19.74 -23.04
N PHE A 107 24.06 18.66 -23.80
CA PHE A 107 25.25 17.79 -23.70
C PHE A 107 26.52 18.38 -24.33
N SER A 108 26.48 19.65 -24.77
CA SER A 108 27.65 20.40 -25.27
C SER A 108 28.24 21.38 -24.25
N LEU A 109 27.58 21.56 -23.08
CA LEU A 109 28.01 22.48 -22.03
C LEU A 109 29.28 21.96 -21.36
N LYS A 110 30.36 22.71 -21.42
CA LYS A 110 31.69 22.27 -20.97
C LYS A 110 31.99 22.60 -19.52
N GLN A 111 31.48 23.73 -19.01
CA GLN A 111 31.74 24.23 -17.66
C GLN A 111 30.71 23.72 -16.61
N LEU A 112 29.71 22.95 -17.03
CA LEU A 112 28.69 22.46 -16.14
C LEU A 112 29.30 21.46 -15.16
N THR A 113 29.14 21.73 -13.87
CA THR A 113 29.56 20.86 -12.77
C THR A 113 28.43 20.04 -12.21
N ASP A 114 27.22 20.61 -12.18
CA ASP A 114 26.04 19.98 -11.62
C ASP A 114 24.84 20.09 -12.58
N LEU A 115 24.30 18.95 -12.97
CA LEU A 115 23.07 18.83 -13.75
C LEU A 115 22.05 17.98 -13.01
N VAL A 116 21.01 18.63 -12.47
CA VAL A 116 19.96 17.98 -11.71
C VAL A 116 18.61 18.22 -12.37
N LEU A 117 18.02 17.17 -12.96
CA LEU A 117 16.73 17.21 -13.65
C LEU A 117 15.73 16.20 -13.08
N SER A 118 15.97 15.69 -11.88
CA SER A 118 15.18 14.64 -11.25
C SER A 118 13.72 15.05 -10.99
N ASN A 119 12.83 14.06 -10.88
CA ASN A 119 11.42 14.27 -10.61
C ASN A 119 10.74 15.22 -11.61
N ASN A 120 10.74 14.81 -12.87
CA ASN A 120 10.08 15.46 -13.99
C ASN A 120 9.38 14.41 -14.89
N SER A 121 8.94 14.79 -16.07
CA SER A 121 8.35 13.88 -17.07
C SER A 121 9.19 13.84 -18.36
N LEU A 122 10.53 13.93 -18.22
CA LEU A 122 11.45 13.91 -19.35
C LEU A 122 11.52 12.51 -19.96
N GLU A 123 11.50 12.42 -21.29
CA GLU A 123 11.42 11.16 -22.04
C GLU A 123 12.52 11.03 -23.10
N GLY A 124 12.52 9.88 -23.80
CA GLY A 124 13.46 9.62 -24.89
C GLY A 124 14.78 9.00 -24.42
N PHE A 125 15.79 9.06 -25.27
CA PHE A 125 17.06 8.35 -25.08
C PHE A 125 18.17 9.30 -24.62
N LEU A 126 19.08 8.78 -23.81
CA LEU A 126 20.37 9.46 -23.58
C LEU A 126 21.19 9.43 -24.89
N PRO A 127 21.88 10.52 -25.25
CA PRO A 127 22.68 10.54 -26.47
C PRO A 127 23.84 9.53 -26.40
N THR A 128 24.17 8.90 -27.51
CA THR A 128 25.26 7.93 -27.57
C THR A 128 26.64 8.53 -27.31
N HIS A 129 26.81 9.82 -27.56
CA HIS A 129 28.07 10.57 -27.38
C HIS A 129 27.80 11.97 -26.85
N VAL A 130 28.69 12.45 -26.01
CA VAL A 130 28.70 13.83 -25.47
C VAL A 130 29.99 14.52 -25.84
N ARG A 131 29.91 15.85 -26.10
CA ARG A 131 31.07 16.70 -26.41
C ARG A 131 31.42 17.68 -25.28
N GLY A 132 30.47 17.89 -24.37
CA GLY A 132 30.60 18.71 -23.17
C GLY A 132 30.89 17.88 -21.94
N PHE A 133 30.47 18.39 -20.78
CA PHE A 133 30.50 17.71 -19.48
C PHE A 133 31.89 17.32 -18.97
N GLN A 134 32.93 18.14 -19.38
CA GLN A 134 34.30 17.84 -18.96
C GLN A 134 34.50 18.04 -17.46
N ASP A 135 33.80 19.03 -16.89
CA ASP A 135 33.88 19.41 -15.48
C ASP A 135 32.70 18.85 -14.65
N LEU A 136 31.83 18.01 -15.26
CA LEU A 136 30.62 17.52 -14.62
C LEU A 136 30.95 16.57 -13.46
N LYS A 137 30.44 16.89 -12.27
CA LYS A 137 30.59 16.14 -11.02
C LYS A 137 29.33 15.40 -10.64
N VAL A 138 28.16 16.03 -10.84
CA VAL A 138 26.86 15.48 -10.50
C VAL A 138 25.98 15.42 -11.74
N LEU A 139 25.49 14.22 -12.05
CA LEU A 139 24.49 13.97 -13.07
C LEU A 139 23.30 13.23 -12.44
N CYS A 140 22.23 13.97 -12.17
CA CYS A 140 21.01 13.41 -11.59
C CYS A 140 19.82 13.61 -12.54
N LEU A 141 19.33 12.50 -13.11
CA LEU A 141 18.19 12.43 -14.03
C LEU A 141 17.09 11.51 -13.49
N SER A 142 17.13 11.21 -12.20
CA SER A 142 16.24 10.23 -11.58
C SER A 142 14.76 10.62 -11.63
N ASN A 143 13.89 9.61 -11.52
CA ASN A 143 12.44 9.78 -11.53
C ASN A 143 11.93 10.58 -12.73
N ASN A 144 12.21 10.06 -13.92
CA ASN A 144 11.77 10.56 -15.21
C ASN A 144 11.21 9.41 -16.08
N LEU A 145 10.99 9.65 -17.37
CA LEU A 145 10.47 8.66 -18.33
C LEU A 145 11.52 8.30 -19.39
N LEU A 146 12.81 8.41 -19.06
CA LEU A 146 13.91 8.11 -19.98
C LEU A 146 13.93 6.62 -20.33
N THR A 147 14.23 6.34 -21.60
CA THR A 147 14.19 4.98 -22.16
C THR A 147 15.49 4.60 -22.87
N GLY A 148 15.61 3.30 -23.25
CA GLY A 148 16.76 2.80 -24.01
C GLY A 148 17.96 2.46 -23.17
N ALA A 149 19.06 2.09 -23.82
CA ALA A 149 20.27 1.62 -23.15
C ALA A 149 21.10 2.79 -22.60
N ILE A 150 21.74 2.55 -21.44
CA ILE A 150 22.69 3.50 -20.86
C ILE A 150 23.95 3.50 -21.74
N PRO A 151 24.34 4.65 -22.31
CA PRO A 151 25.58 4.74 -23.07
C PRO A 151 26.80 4.67 -22.15
N SER A 152 27.99 4.42 -22.72
CA SER A 152 29.22 4.28 -21.91
C SER A 152 29.78 5.58 -21.36
N TRP A 153 29.40 6.74 -21.94
CA TRP A 153 30.03 8.03 -21.61
C TRP A 153 29.85 8.47 -20.13
N PRO A 154 28.75 8.19 -19.39
CA PRO A 154 28.67 8.58 -17.99
C PRO A 154 29.78 7.94 -17.15
N PHE A 155 30.16 6.71 -17.48
CA PHE A 155 31.22 5.98 -16.76
C PHE A 155 32.65 6.34 -17.23
N THR A 156 32.79 7.30 -18.16
CA THR A 156 34.09 7.72 -18.70
C THR A 156 34.34 9.22 -18.58
N LEU A 157 33.38 9.99 -18.05
CA LEU A 157 33.54 11.42 -17.78
C LEU A 157 34.61 11.63 -16.71
N PRO A 158 35.61 12.52 -16.97
CA PRO A 158 36.80 12.58 -16.12
C PRO A 158 36.55 13.09 -14.69
N SER A 159 35.52 13.91 -14.49
CA SER A 159 35.28 14.60 -13.22
C SER A 159 34.03 14.08 -12.49
N LEU A 160 33.31 13.11 -13.06
CA LEU A 160 32.04 12.66 -12.50
C LEU A 160 32.25 11.94 -11.15
N GLU A 161 31.58 12.43 -10.13
CA GLU A 161 31.57 11.91 -8.76
C GLU A 161 30.27 11.18 -8.45
N GLU A 162 29.13 11.67 -8.97
CA GLU A 162 27.78 11.13 -8.70
C GLU A 162 26.98 10.96 -9.99
N LEU A 163 26.42 9.75 -10.19
CA LEU A 163 25.53 9.39 -11.30
C LEU A 163 24.24 8.80 -10.72
N ASP A 164 23.13 9.51 -10.86
CA ASP A 164 21.79 9.04 -10.49
C ASP A 164 20.87 9.03 -11.72
N LEU A 165 20.54 7.83 -12.19
CA LEU A 165 19.59 7.57 -13.29
C LEU A 165 18.39 6.74 -12.80
N SER A 166 18.19 6.62 -11.50
CA SER A 166 17.17 5.78 -10.88
C SER A 166 15.75 6.21 -11.26
N GLY A 167 14.79 5.30 -11.10
CA GLY A 167 13.38 5.62 -11.34
C GLY A 167 13.06 6.04 -12.77
N ASN A 168 13.63 5.36 -13.77
CA ASN A 168 13.38 5.59 -15.19
C ASN A 168 12.86 4.31 -15.89
N ARG A 169 12.84 4.30 -17.21
CA ARG A 169 12.54 3.14 -18.06
C ARG A 169 13.73 2.73 -18.90
N LEU A 170 14.94 2.94 -18.36
CA LEU A 170 16.17 2.56 -19.04
C LEU A 170 16.26 1.05 -19.14
N SER A 171 16.69 0.56 -20.30
CA SER A 171 16.67 -0.86 -20.63
C SER A 171 17.93 -1.30 -21.37
N GLY A 172 18.07 -2.58 -21.65
CA GLY A 172 19.24 -3.13 -22.31
C GLY A 172 20.39 -3.43 -21.34
N PRO A 173 21.47 -4.05 -21.81
CA PRO A 173 22.64 -4.35 -20.99
C PRO A 173 23.52 -3.13 -20.81
N ILE A 174 24.25 -3.08 -19.71
CA ILE A 174 25.36 -2.14 -19.54
C ILE A 174 26.54 -2.64 -20.39
N ASN A 175 27.05 -1.80 -21.28
CA ASN A 175 28.19 -2.13 -22.13
C ASN A 175 29.50 -2.11 -21.34
N GLN A 176 30.53 -2.81 -21.87
CA GLN A 176 31.89 -2.78 -21.32
C GLN A 176 32.45 -1.34 -21.29
N ILE A 177 32.98 -0.93 -20.15
CA ILE A 177 33.56 0.37 -19.90
C ILE A 177 35.07 0.32 -20.27
N GLN A 178 35.49 1.07 -21.30
CA GLN A 178 36.89 1.00 -21.78
C GLN A 178 37.87 1.81 -20.92
N LYS A 179 37.39 2.89 -20.30
CA LYS A 179 38.23 3.78 -19.47
C LYS A 179 37.38 4.26 -18.31
N PRO A 180 37.26 3.46 -17.25
CA PRO A 180 36.45 3.83 -16.10
C PRO A 180 36.97 5.10 -15.45
N ASN A 181 36.04 5.95 -15.02
CA ASN A 181 36.31 7.18 -14.28
C ASN A 181 36.44 6.92 -12.76
N SER A 182 36.47 8.01 -11.99
CA SER A 182 36.61 7.99 -10.53
C SER A 182 35.27 8.21 -9.81
N VAL A 183 34.14 7.83 -10.44
CA VAL A 183 32.82 7.99 -9.85
C VAL A 183 32.74 7.28 -8.50
N GLN A 184 32.07 7.95 -7.55
CA GLN A 184 31.94 7.48 -6.17
C GLN A 184 30.55 6.91 -5.88
N LYS A 185 29.51 7.49 -6.51
CA LYS A 185 28.13 7.09 -6.33
C LYS A 185 27.49 6.77 -7.67
N VAL A 186 26.87 5.59 -7.76
CA VAL A 186 26.11 5.16 -8.93
C VAL A 186 24.78 4.58 -8.45
N ASP A 187 23.71 5.25 -8.86
CA ASP A 187 22.33 4.76 -8.65
C ASP A 187 21.67 4.57 -10.02
N LEU A 188 21.36 3.30 -10.33
CA LEU A 188 20.61 2.85 -11.50
C LEU A 188 19.32 2.11 -11.10
N GLY A 189 18.93 2.21 -9.85
CA GLY A 189 17.79 1.49 -9.28
C GLY A 189 16.47 1.84 -9.99
N TYR A 190 15.46 0.97 -9.85
CA TYR A 190 14.12 1.18 -10.41
C TYR A 190 14.12 1.48 -11.91
N ASN A 191 14.72 0.56 -12.70
CA ASN A 191 14.76 0.63 -14.16
C ASN A 191 14.41 -0.74 -14.78
N GLU A 192 14.56 -0.86 -16.10
CA GLU A 192 14.34 -2.13 -16.84
C GLU A 192 15.67 -2.71 -17.38
N ILE A 193 16.79 -2.38 -16.75
CA ILE A 193 18.13 -2.78 -17.19
C ILE A 193 18.26 -4.30 -17.01
N HIS A 194 18.81 -4.96 -18.01
CA HIS A 194 18.92 -6.43 -18.01
C HIS A 194 20.32 -6.91 -18.44
N GLY A 195 20.57 -8.21 -18.30
CA GLY A 195 21.85 -8.82 -18.65
C GLY A 195 22.75 -9.00 -17.42
N GLU A 196 24.00 -9.31 -17.63
CA GLU A 196 24.99 -9.43 -16.57
C GLU A 196 25.70 -8.09 -16.35
N ILE A 197 26.17 -7.83 -15.13
CA ILE A 197 27.02 -6.67 -14.85
C ILE A 197 28.37 -6.92 -15.55
N PRO A 198 28.81 -6.04 -16.44
CA PRO A 198 30.07 -6.24 -17.17
C PRO A 198 31.27 -6.18 -16.21
N SER A 199 32.29 -7.00 -16.44
CA SER A 199 33.47 -7.06 -15.56
C SER A 199 34.21 -5.73 -15.41
N SER A 200 34.19 -4.89 -16.45
CA SER A 200 34.77 -3.55 -16.43
C SER A 200 34.04 -2.56 -15.50
N PHE A 201 32.80 -2.87 -15.09
CA PHE A 201 32.07 -2.05 -14.12
C PHE A 201 32.76 -2.07 -12.75
N PHE A 202 33.37 -3.20 -12.42
CA PHE A 202 34.12 -3.37 -11.17
C PHE A 202 35.51 -2.68 -11.18
N ASP A 203 35.91 -2.07 -12.29
CA ASP A 203 37.09 -1.21 -12.38
C ASP A 203 36.82 0.23 -11.92
N LEU A 204 35.58 0.55 -11.53
CA LEU A 204 35.20 1.80 -10.86
C LEU A 204 35.61 1.74 -9.36
N VAL A 205 36.92 1.72 -9.11
CA VAL A 205 37.50 1.40 -7.79
C VAL A 205 37.22 2.45 -6.70
N ASN A 206 36.75 3.64 -7.08
CA ASN A 206 36.41 4.69 -6.14
C ASN A 206 34.96 4.65 -5.65
N LEU A 207 34.15 3.68 -6.12
CA LEU A 207 32.77 3.53 -5.68
C LEU A 207 32.69 3.37 -4.17
N THR A 208 31.84 4.20 -3.58
CA THR A 208 31.40 4.15 -2.18
C THR A 208 29.95 3.72 -2.07
N GLU A 209 29.12 4.03 -3.04
CA GLU A 209 27.70 3.70 -3.09
C GLU A 209 27.35 3.14 -4.47
N LEU A 210 26.73 1.94 -4.48
CA LEU A 210 26.26 1.29 -5.69
C LEU A 210 24.85 0.75 -5.46
N ASP A 211 23.88 1.33 -6.17
CA ASP A 211 22.51 0.83 -6.23
C ASP A 211 22.15 0.38 -7.64
N LEU A 212 21.86 -0.91 -7.81
CA LEU A 212 21.35 -1.55 -9.02
C LEU A 212 19.99 -2.20 -8.78
N SER A 213 19.33 -1.85 -7.69
CA SER A 213 18.10 -2.49 -7.23
C SER A 213 16.94 -2.34 -8.22
N SER A 214 15.94 -3.20 -8.08
CA SER A 214 14.70 -3.12 -8.88
C SER A 214 14.95 -2.99 -10.38
N ASN A 215 15.69 -3.98 -10.92
CA ASN A 215 16.04 -4.10 -12.33
C ASN A 215 15.84 -5.57 -12.79
N ASN A 216 16.29 -5.90 -14.00
CA ASN A 216 16.26 -7.25 -14.56
C ASN A 216 17.68 -7.83 -14.73
N PHE A 217 18.64 -7.44 -13.89
CA PHE A 217 19.99 -8.00 -13.92
C PHE A 217 19.97 -9.48 -13.60
N LYS A 218 20.87 -10.24 -14.21
CA LYS A 218 21.03 -11.69 -14.02
C LYS A 218 22.50 -12.07 -13.97
N GLY A 219 22.76 -13.34 -13.71
CA GLY A 219 24.10 -13.90 -13.65
C GLY A 219 24.49 -14.31 -12.24
N VAL A 220 25.69 -14.83 -12.09
CA VAL A 220 26.20 -15.34 -10.82
C VAL A 220 27.08 -14.29 -10.16
N ILE A 221 26.73 -13.94 -8.91
CA ILE A 221 27.60 -13.09 -8.09
C ILE A 221 28.82 -13.90 -7.68
N ASN A 222 30.00 -13.51 -8.17
CA ASN A 222 31.25 -14.20 -7.87
C ASN A 222 32.24 -13.28 -7.11
N SER A 223 33.20 -13.94 -6.45
CA SER A 223 34.17 -13.29 -5.55
C SER A 223 35.12 -12.29 -6.21
N VAL A 224 35.43 -12.53 -7.48
CA VAL A 224 36.42 -11.71 -8.19
C VAL A 224 35.85 -10.35 -8.52
N MET A 225 34.55 -10.27 -8.79
CA MET A 225 33.89 -9.03 -9.21
C MET A 225 34.01 -7.91 -8.16
N PHE A 226 33.62 -8.18 -6.91
CA PHE A 226 33.61 -7.16 -5.87
C PHE A 226 34.97 -6.92 -5.20
N SER A 227 35.97 -7.77 -5.46
CA SER A 227 37.29 -7.68 -4.80
C SER A 227 38.07 -6.39 -5.09
N LYS A 228 37.68 -5.64 -6.12
CA LYS A 228 38.31 -4.37 -6.49
C LYS A 228 37.63 -3.15 -5.83
N LEU A 229 36.39 -3.31 -5.35
CA LEU A 229 35.59 -2.21 -4.78
C LEU A 229 35.84 -2.03 -3.27
N GLU A 230 37.09 -1.89 -2.87
CA GLU A 230 37.51 -1.83 -1.45
C GLU A 230 36.94 -0.62 -0.69
N ASN A 231 36.47 0.41 -1.40
CA ASN A 231 35.91 1.63 -0.82
C ASN A 231 34.41 1.59 -0.60
N LEU A 232 33.74 0.51 -1.05
CA LEU A 232 32.27 0.40 -1.02
C LEU A 232 31.75 0.40 0.42
N LEU A 233 30.81 1.30 0.69
CA LEU A 233 30.10 1.49 1.95
C LEU A 233 28.68 0.89 1.87
N THR A 234 28.01 1.09 0.73
CA THR A 234 26.64 0.65 0.48
C THR A 234 26.56 -0.11 -0.84
N LEU A 235 25.97 -1.30 -0.81
CA LEU A 235 25.69 -2.12 -1.98
C LEU A 235 24.25 -2.59 -1.97
N ASP A 236 23.44 -2.11 -2.94
CA ASP A 236 22.09 -2.61 -3.17
C ASP A 236 21.98 -3.30 -4.54
N LEU A 237 21.72 -4.60 -4.51
CA LEU A 237 21.45 -5.45 -5.68
C LEU A 237 20.05 -6.07 -5.60
N SER A 238 19.19 -5.58 -4.72
CA SER A 238 17.90 -6.17 -4.44
C SER A 238 16.95 -6.14 -5.64
N SER A 239 15.92 -6.97 -5.58
CA SER A 239 14.87 -7.00 -6.62
C SER A 239 15.42 -7.17 -8.04
N ASN A 240 16.22 -8.21 -8.23
CA ASN A 240 16.83 -8.59 -9.49
C ASN A 240 16.67 -10.10 -9.75
N SER A 241 17.36 -10.63 -10.73
CA SER A 241 17.38 -12.07 -11.08
C SER A 241 18.77 -12.68 -10.89
N PHE A 242 19.55 -12.19 -9.93
CA PHE A 242 20.85 -12.78 -9.61
C PHE A 242 20.67 -14.19 -9.05
N SER A 243 21.66 -15.04 -9.30
CA SER A 243 21.63 -16.45 -8.94
C SER A 243 22.96 -16.92 -8.37
N GLY A 244 22.95 -18.15 -7.84
CA GLY A 244 24.14 -18.83 -7.34
C GLY A 244 24.28 -18.76 -5.84
N VAL A 245 25.42 -19.24 -5.36
CA VAL A 245 25.74 -19.32 -3.93
C VAL A 245 26.79 -18.26 -3.60
N ILE A 246 26.41 -17.31 -2.77
CA ILE A 246 27.35 -16.30 -2.29
C ILE A 246 28.29 -16.94 -1.28
N LYS A 247 29.59 -16.88 -1.57
CA LYS A 247 30.63 -17.32 -0.66
C LYS A 247 31.08 -16.14 0.19
N LEU A 248 31.33 -16.40 1.45
CA LEU A 248 31.75 -15.42 2.46
C LEU A 248 33.06 -14.69 2.12
N ASP A 249 33.99 -15.41 1.50
CA ASP A 249 35.31 -14.87 1.10
C ASP A 249 35.20 -13.71 0.10
N VAL A 250 34.04 -13.63 -0.60
CA VAL A 250 33.72 -12.58 -1.55
C VAL A 250 33.52 -11.25 -0.84
N LEU A 251 32.59 -11.27 0.11
CA LEU A 251 32.15 -10.06 0.79
C LEU A 251 33.14 -9.60 1.87
N SER A 252 33.94 -10.52 2.42
CA SER A 252 34.98 -10.18 3.40
C SER A 252 36.09 -9.26 2.88
N LYS A 253 36.20 -9.14 1.55
CA LYS A 253 37.14 -8.20 0.91
C LYS A 253 36.62 -6.77 0.94
N LEU A 254 35.30 -6.58 1.05
CA LEU A 254 34.65 -5.27 1.18
C LEU A 254 34.73 -4.79 2.64
N LYS A 255 35.92 -4.43 3.08
CA LYS A 255 36.21 -4.15 4.50
C LYS A 255 35.46 -2.96 5.07
N LYS A 256 35.01 -2.03 4.23
CA LYS A 256 34.30 -0.82 4.62
C LYS A 256 32.78 -0.94 4.49
N LEU A 257 32.29 -2.09 3.98
CA LEU A 257 30.88 -2.28 3.70
C LEU A 257 30.07 -2.22 5.01
N GLY A 258 29.23 -1.20 5.11
CA GLY A 258 28.28 -0.98 6.19
C GLY A 258 26.90 -1.51 5.87
N GLU A 259 26.42 -1.35 4.64
CA GLU A 259 25.10 -1.76 4.22
C GLU A 259 25.14 -2.69 3.00
N LEU A 260 24.45 -3.83 3.12
CA LEU A 260 24.30 -4.81 2.07
C LEU A 260 22.85 -5.20 1.90
N ASN A 261 22.30 -4.95 0.71
CA ASN A 261 20.96 -5.39 0.34
C ASN A 261 21.00 -6.32 -0.88
N LEU A 262 20.61 -7.56 -0.68
CA LEU A 262 20.54 -8.62 -1.70
C LEU A 262 19.12 -9.18 -1.83
N SER A 263 18.15 -8.58 -1.16
CA SER A 263 16.79 -9.08 -1.04
C SER A 263 16.11 -9.26 -2.39
N ASN A 264 15.11 -10.12 -2.41
CA ASN A 264 14.28 -10.37 -3.59
C ASN A 264 15.07 -10.83 -4.84
N ASN A 265 16.08 -11.70 -4.59
CA ASN A 265 16.80 -12.46 -5.62
C ASN A 265 16.55 -13.96 -5.37
N THR A 266 15.45 -14.48 -5.88
CA THR A 266 14.90 -15.80 -5.50
C THR A 266 15.80 -17.01 -5.82
N LEU A 267 16.77 -16.84 -6.69
CA LEU A 267 17.75 -17.87 -7.06
C LEU A 267 19.09 -17.71 -6.34
N LEU A 268 19.20 -16.72 -5.46
CA LEU A 268 20.40 -16.42 -4.71
C LEU A 268 20.37 -17.15 -3.37
N SER A 269 21.43 -17.83 -3.03
CA SER A 269 21.57 -18.54 -1.77
C SER A 269 22.90 -18.22 -1.10
N TRP A 270 23.09 -18.73 0.11
CA TRP A 270 24.28 -18.51 0.90
C TRP A 270 25.02 -19.82 1.15
N SER A 271 26.36 -19.77 1.13
CA SER A 271 27.18 -20.94 1.51
C SER A 271 27.23 -21.11 3.03
N SER A 272 26.92 -22.30 3.50
CA SER A 272 27.07 -22.69 4.92
C SER A 272 28.51 -23.02 5.34
N ASP A 273 29.49 -23.00 4.40
CA ASP A 273 30.87 -23.37 4.68
C ASP A 273 31.50 -22.47 5.74
N SER A 274 31.75 -23.06 6.90
CA SER A 274 32.25 -22.43 8.11
C SER A 274 33.79 -22.24 8.15
N GLY A 275 34.45 -22.32 6.99
CA GLY A 275 35.90 -22.45 6.90
C GLY A 275 36.73 -21.18 6.97
N SER A 276 36.17 -19.99 7.04
CA SER A 276 36.97 -18.76 7.04
C SER A 276 36.78 -17.94 8.32
N ASN A 277 37.88 -17.53 8.93
CA ASN A 277 37.96 -16.48 9.98
C ASN A 277 37.57 -15.10 9.41
N THR A 278 36.58 -15.04 8.55
CA THR A 278 36.16 -13.79 7.92
C THR A 278 35.34 -12.98 8.91
N THR A 279 35.78 -11.77 9.22
CA THR A 279 35.10 -10.85 10.11
C THR A 279 34.51 -9.70 9.32
N PHE A 280 33.20 -9.46 9.53
CA PHE A 280 32.50 -8.27 8.99
C PHE A 280 32.48 -7.19 10.06
N GLN A 281 33.57 -6.43 10.15
CA GLN A 281 33.77 -5.47 11.25
C GLN A 281 32.91 -4.23 11.13
N GLU A 282 32.56 -3.83 9.91
CA GLU A 282 31.84 -2.58 9.64
C GLU A 282 30.37 -2.80 9.26
N LEU A 283 29.93 -4.04 9.02
CA LEU A 283 28.56 -4.34 8.60
C LEU A 283 27.56 -3.93 9.69
N ASP A 284 26.76 -2.92 9.37
CA ASP A 284 25.71 -2.33 10.21
C ASP A 284 24.31 -2.82 9.81
N THR A 285 24.08 -3.01 8.51
CA THR A 285 22.79 -3.33 7.94
C THR A 285 22.89 -4.45 6.90
N LEU A 286 22.09 -5.49 7.09
CA LEU A 286 21.96 -6.60 6.14
C LEU A 286 20.50 -6.88 5.81
N TYR A 287 20.15 -6.76 4.54
CA TYR A 287 18.89 -7.20 3.97
C TYR A 287 19.13 -8.37 3.03
N PHE A 288 18.55 -9.51 3.35
CA PHE A 288 18.65 -10.74 2.56
C PHE A 288 17.32 -11.50 2.59
N SER A 289 16.23 -10.76 2.41
CA SER A 289 14.88 -11.31 2.37
C SER A 289 14.52 -11.87 0.98
N SER A 290 13.53 -12.75 0.92
CA SER A 290 13.00 -13.27 -0.34
C SER A 290 14.06 -13.89 -1.26
N CYS A 291 14.99 -14.62 -0.65
CA CYS A 291 16.05 -15.38 -1.32
C CYS A 291 15.85 -16.88 -1.09
N ASN A 292 16.85 -17.67 -1.36
CA ASN A 292 16.81 -19.12 -1.13
C ASN A 292 17.73 -19.53 0.03
N VAL A 293 17.59 -18.89 1.19
CA VAL A 293 18.36 -19.19 2.41
C VAL A 293 17.65 -20.29 3.19
N MET A 294 18.33 -21.42 3.39
CA MET A 294 17.78 -22.58 4.11
C MET A 294 18.30 -22.70 5.55
N GLN A 295 19.46 -22.14 5.83
CA GLN A 295 20.13 -22.22 7.13
C GLN A 295 20.58 -20.84 7.57
N PHE A 296 20.66 -20.67 8.86
CA PHE A 296 21.10 -19.43 9.46
C PHE A 296 22.57 -19.15 9.10
N PRO A 297 22.92 -17.94 8.61
CA PRO A 297 24.29 -17.65 8.17
C PRO A 297 25.26 -17.52 9.34
N ASN A 298 26.22 -18.45 9.45
CA ASN A 298 27.19 -18.50 10.56
C ASN A 298 28.09 -17.27 10.71
N PHE A 299 28.35 -16.54 9.65
CA PHE A 299 29.19 -15.33 9.67
C PHE A 299 28.61 -14.17 10.46
N LEU A 300 27.31 -14.16 10.68
CA LEU A 300 26.63 -13.11 11.44
C LEU A 300 27.16 -13.00 12.87
N ARG A 301 27.78 -14.06 13.42
CA ARG A 301 28.49 -14.02 14.70
C ARG A 301 29.66 -13.01 14.73
N SER A 302 30.28 -12.76 13.58
CA SER A 302 31.39 -11.81 13.48
C SER A 302 30.96 -10.36 13.25
N ALA A 303 29.68 -10.15 12.89
CA ALA A 303 29.13 -8.84 12.58
C ALA A 303 28.71 -8.07 13.85
N LYS A 304 29.69 -7.65 14.66
CA LYS A 304 29.45 -7.04 15.97
C LYS A 304 28.81 -5.64 15.92
N LYS A 305 28.84 -4.96 14.78
CA LYS A 305 28.22 -3.65 14.57
C LYS A 305 26.81 -3.75 14.01
N LEU A 306 26.32 -4.97 13.74
CA LEU A 306 25.04 -5.20 13.09
C LEU A 306 23.89 -4.61 13.91
N ARG A 307 23.17 -3.69 13.31
CA ARG A 307 21.98 -3.01 13.88
C ARG A 307 20.69 -3.44 13.24
N ILE A 308 20.71 -3.76 11.94
CA ILE A 308 19.54 -4.18 11.17
C ILE A 308 19.82 -5.49 10.47
N LEU A 309 18.98 -6.50 10.73
CA LEU A 309 19.02 -7.79 10.07
C LEU A 309 17.63 -8.18 9.57
N ASP A 310 17.50 -8.33 8.26
CA ASP A 310 16.30 -8.86 7.61
C ASP A 310 16.63 -10.13 6.83
N LEU A 311 16.11 -11.26 7.29
CA LEU A 311 16.17 -12.59 6.67
C LEU A 311 14.76 -13.12 6.37
N SER A 312 13.79 -12.24 6.25
CA SER A 312 12.40 -12.62 6.04
C SER A 312 12.14 -13.33 4.70
N ASN A 313 11.03 -14.02 4.63
CA ASN A 313 10.58 -14.71 3.41
C ASN A 313 11.66 -15.60 2.78
N ASN A 314 12.25 -16.44 3.63
CA ASN A 314 13.24 -17.44 3.24
C ASN A 314 12.75 -18.85 3.63
N SER A 315 13.64 -19.83 3.61
CA SER A 315 13.34 -21.22 3.98
C SER A 315 14.13 -21.67 5.22
N ILE A 316 14.44 -20.74 6.13
CA ILE A 316 15.25 -21.02 7.33
C ILE A 316 14.42 -21.89 8.27
N GLN A 317 15.00 -23.02 8.71
CA GLN A 317 14.34 -24.02 9.51
C GLN A 317 15.01 -24.21 10.90
N GLY A 318 14.25 -24.84 11.81
CA GLY A 318 14.75 -25.22 13.14
C GLY A 318 14.63 -24.10 14.16
N SER A 319 15.40 -24.21 15.25
CA SER A 319 15.44 -23.23 16.33
C SER A 319 16.67 -22.36 16.23
N ILE A 320 16.52 -21.09 16.59
CA ILE A 320 17.66 -20.18 16.75
C ILE A 320 18.27 -20.41 18.12
N PHE A 321 19.49 -20.94 18.14
CA PHE A 321 20.23 -21.21 19.35
C PHE A 321 21.01 -19.98 19.83
N LYS A 322 21.45 -20.02 21.08
CA LYS A 322 22.24 -18.94 21.71
C LYS A 322 23.45 -18.53 20.88
N TRP A 323 24.17 -19.53 20.35
CA TRP A 323 25.40 -19.32 19.61
C TRP A 323 25.20 -18.59 18.26
N GLU A 324 23.98 -18.64 17.68
CA GLU A 324 23.64 -17.95 16.44
C GLU A 324 23.44 -16.47 16.66
N SER A 325 23.08 -16.06 17.86
CA SER A 325 22.88 -14.66 18.26
C SER A 325 24.10 -14.03 18.97
N GLU A 326 25.21 -14.74 19.09
CA GLU A 326 26.45 -14.16 19.63
C GLU A 326 26.98 -13.07 18.70
N GLY A 327 27.30 -11.89 19.26
CA GLY A 327 27.78 -10.74 18.49
C GLY A 327 26.70 -9.72 18.10
N TRP A 328 25.42 -9.94 18.50
CA TRP A 328 24.31 -9.07 18.14
C TRP A 328 23.93 -8.07 19.23
N GLU A 329 24.87 -7.67 20.06
CA GLU A 329 24.61 -6.78 21.18
C GLU A 329 24.10 -5.40 20.75
N GLN A 330 24.37 -4.98 19.50
CA GLN A 330 23.93 -3.71 18.93
C GLN A 330 22.65 -3.80 18.10
N LEU A 331 22.10 -5.02 17.95
CA LEU A 331 20.95 -5.24 17.08
C LEU A 331 19.72 -4.45 17.57
N ILE A 332 19.12 -3.69 16.66
CA ILE A 332 17.93 -2.85 16.87
C ILE A 332 16.72 -3.45 16.18
N VAL A 333 16.91 -3.99 14.97
CA VAL A 333 15.86 -4.58 14.13
C VAL A 333 16.23 -6.02 13.76
N LEU A 334 15.33 -6.95 14.06
CA LEU A 334 15.42 -8.34 13.62
C LEU A 334 14.12 -8.77 12.94
N ASN A 335 14.20 -9.00 11.65
CA ASN A 335 13.11 -9.55 10.85
C ASN A 335 13.43 -10.98 10.40
N LEU A 336 12.68 -11.94 10.89
CA LEU A 336 12.75 -13.36 10.54
C LEU A 336 11.38 -13.90 10.11
N SER A 337 10.46 -12.99 9.73
CA SER A 337 9.12 -13.36 9.33
C SER A 337 9.10 -14.23 8.07
N TYR A 338 8.02 -14.97 7.86
CA TYR A 338 7.85 -15.84 6.69
C TYR A 338 9.02 -16.83 6.49
N ASN A 339 9.32 -17.60 7.54
CA ASN A 339 10.29 -18.69 7.53
C ASN A 339 9.67 -19.99 8.09
N SER A 340 10.48 -21.00 8.38
CA SER A 340 10.05 -22.27 8.98
C SER A 340 10.66 -22.50 10.36
N LEU A 341 10.85 -21.44 11.15
CA LEU A 341 11.45 -21.49 12.48
C LEU A 341 10.50 -22.17 13.46
N THR A 342 11.03 -23.07 14.29
CA THR A 342 10.27 -23.82 15.30
C THR A 342 10.48 -23.32 16.72
N GLY A 343 11.54 -22.55 16.98
CA GLY A 343 11.85 -21.99 18.28
C GLY A 343 12.86 -20.86 18.25
N LEU A 344 12.93 -20.13 19.37
CA LEU A 344 13.94 -19.14 19.67
C LEU A 344 14.41 -19.40 21.10
N GLU A 345 15.65 -19.80 21.32
CA GLU A 345 16.18 -20.17 22.65
C GLU A 345 16.74 -18.98 23.44
N HIS A 346 17.17 -17.95 22.76
CA HIS A 346 17.70 -16.74 23.37
C HIS A 346 17.30 -15.50 22.58
N PHE A 347 17.16 -14.36 23.30
CA PHE A 347 17.01 -13.06 22.65
C PHE A 347 18.37 -12.54 22.19
N PRO A 348 18.45 -12.15 20.91
CA PRO A 348 19.61 -11.43 20.42
C PRO A 348 19.58 -9.98 20.94
N GLY A 349 20.58 -9.63 21.74
CA GLY A 349 20.81 -8.25 22.16
C GLY A 349 19.81 -7.65 23.16
N LYS A 350 20.30 -6.72 23.98
CA LYS A 350 19.48 -5.97 24.95
C LYS A 350 18.85 -4.71 24.36
N ASN A 351 19.31 -4.29 23.17
CA ASN A 351 18.94 -3.04 22.51
C ASN A 351 17.87 -3.24 21.44
N LEU A 352 17.35 -4.47 21.31
CA LEU A 352 16.37 -4.81 20.27
C LEU A 352 15.09 -4.00 20.45
N LYS A 353 14.71 -3.23 19.43
CA LYS A 353 13.50 -2.42 19.40
C LYS A 353 12.39 -3.06 18.58
N PHE A 354 12.75 -3.74 17.49
CA PHE A 354 11.80 -4.33 16.56
C PHE A 354 12.12 -5.79 16.32
N LEU A 355 11.15 -6.67 16.64
CA LEU A 355 11.25 -8.11 16.45
C LEU A 355 10.06 -8.63 15.66
N ASP A 356 10.32 -9.09 14.43
CA ASP A 356 9.32 -9.70 13.58
C ASP A 356 9.58 -11.20 13.39
N LEU A 357 8.68 -12.01 13.94
CA LEU A 357 8.67 -13.48 13.86
C LEU A 357 7.38 -14.00 13.21
N ARG A 358 6.63 -13.15 12.52
CA ARG A 358 5.35 -13.53 11.88
C ARG A 358 5.53 -14.69 10.90
N SER A 359 4.48 -15.49 10.75
CA SER A 359 4.43 -16.54 9.73
C SER A 359 5.61 -17.50 9.80
N ASN A 360 5.75 -18.15 10.95
CA ASN A 360 6.70 -19.21 11.24
C ASN A 360 5.99 -20.44 11.82
N LEU A 361 6.73 -21.40 12.34
CA LEU A 361 6.22 -22.63 12.98
C LEU A 361 6.52 -22.65 14.50
N LEU A 362 6.58 -21.50 15.16
CA LEU A 362 6.91 -21.38 16.56
C LEU A 362 5.81 -22.01 17.43
N HIS A 363 6.20 -22.91 18.37
CA HIS A 363 5.25 -23.57 19.26
C HIS A 363 5.17 -22.91 20.65
N ASN A 364 6.23 -22.24 21.06
CA ASN A 364 6.34 -21.57 22.34
C ASN A 364 6.68 -20.09 22.14
N LEU A 365 6.21 -19.27 23.07
CA LEU A 365 6.66 -17.89 23.15
C LEU A 365 8.17 -17.84 23.37
N PRO A 366 8.85 -16.83 22.83
CA PRO A 366 10.27 -16.64 23.07
C PRO A 366 10.61 -16.61 24.56
N PRO A 367 11.84 -16.99 24.95
CA PRO A 367 12.24 -17.03 26.35
C PRO A 367 12.14 -15.65 27.03
N THR A 368 11.89 -15.68 28.31
CA THR A 368 11.78 -14.45 29.13
C THR A 368 13.05 -14.26 29.98
N PRO A 369 13.43 -13.02 30.29
CA PRO A 369 12.75 -11.74 30.01
C PRO A 369 12.95 -11.26 28.60
N LEU A 370 11.87 -10.66 28.04
CA LEU A 370 11.94 -9.94 26.78
C LEU A 370 12.74 -8.63 26.94
N PRO A 371 13.42 -8.13 25.89
CA PRO A 371 14.14 -6.86 25.97
C PRO A 371 13.20 -5.70 26.31
N PRO A 372 13.43 -4.92 27.39
CA PRO A 372 12.53 -3.82 27.77
C PRO A 372 12.53 -2.65 26.77
N SER A 373 13.52 -2.61 25.88
CA SER A 373 13.64 -1.64 24.79
C SER A 373 12.69 -1.92 23.60
N LEU A 374 11.94 -3.04 23.64
CA LEU A 374 11.12 -3.50 22.53
C LEU A 374 9.95 -2.54 22.33
N GLN A 375 9.88 -1.96 21.12
CA GLN A 375 8.82 -1.06 20.65
C GLN A 375 7.82 -1.81 19.74
N GLY A 376 8.31 -2.71 18.89
CA GLY A 376 7.48 -3.54 18.01
C GLY A 376 7.72 -5.03 18.21
N PHE A 377 6.65 -5.78 18.48
CA PHE A 377 6.69 -7.23 18.62
C PHE A 377 5.60 -7.89 17.81
N TRP A 378 5.98 -8.54 16.71
CA TRP A 378 5.10 -9.28 15.81
C TRP A 378 5.46 -10.76 15.84
N ILE A 379 4.49 -11.61 16.26
CA ILE A 379 4.65 -13.06 16.32
C ILE A 379 3.36 -13.76 15.85
N SER A 380 2.58 -13.05 15.04
CA SER A 380 1.34 -13.56 14.47
C SER A 380 1.55 -14.71 13.49
N ASN A 381 0.49 -15.46 13.23
CA ASN A 381 0.50 -16.58 12.28
C ASN A 381 1.60 -17.62 12.59
N ASN A 382 1.53 -18.15 13.81
CA ASN A 382 2.42 -19.20 14.32
C ASN A 382 1.60 -20.32 14.99
N ASN A 383 2.27 -21.31 15.58
CA ASN A 383 1.65 -22.42 16.31
C ASN A 383 1.73 -22.25 17.84
N LEU A 384 1.80 -21.02 18.33
CA LEU A 384 2.00 -20.71 19.75
C LEU A 384 0.85 -21.22 20.61
N THR A 385 1.18 -21.89 21.70
CA THR A 385 0.24 -22.42 22.69
C THR A 385 0.51 -21.85 24.10
N GLY A 386 -0.38 -22.15 25.04
CA GLY A 386 -0.21 -21.70 26.43
C GLY A 386 -0.79 -20.31 26.69
N LYS A 387 -0.24 -19.61 27.67
CA LYS A 387 -0.73 -18.28 28.12
C LYS A 387 0.32 -17.20 27.84
N ILE A 388 -0.13 -15.96 27.68
CA ILE A 388 0.77 -14.82 27.70
C ILE A 388 1.43 -14.74 29.07
N PRO A 389 2.77 -14.75 29.15
CA PRO A 389 3.48 -14.72 30.44
C PRO A 389 3.38 -13.31 31.05
N PRO A 390 3.33 -13.21 32.39
CA PRO A 390 3.31 -11.90 33.09
C PRO A 390 4.50 -11.00 32.77
N SER A 391 5.63 -11.56 32.33
CA SER A 391 6.81 -10.79 31.91
C SER A 391 6.57 -9.87 30.70
N ILE A 392 5.50 -10.08 29.93
CA ILE A 392 5.08 -9.14 28.86
C ILE A 392 4.84 -7.75 29.45
N CYS A 393 4.41 -7.66 30.69
CA CYS A 393 4.14 -6.41 31.41
C CYS A 393 5.39 -5.53 31.64
N ASN A 394 6.58 -6.07 31.43
CA ASN A 394 7.83 -5.34 31.59
C ASN A 394 8.25 -4.58 30.30
N LEU A 395 7.47 -4.71 29.22
CA LEU A 395 7.74 -4.03 27.94
C LEU A 395 7.16 -2.61 27.97
N THR A 396 7.80 -1.72 28.73
CA THR A 396 7.30 -0.35 28.96
C THR A 396 7.41 0.58 27.74
N SER A 397 8.17 0.21 26.72
CA SER A 397 8.36 0.99 25.48
C SER A 397 7.59 0.43 24.30
N LEU A 398 6.63 -0.46 24.53
CA LEU A 398 5.97 -1.18 23.44
C LEU A 398 4.90 -0.29 22.77
N ASP A 399 5.04 -0.10 21.46
CA ASP A 399 4.10 0.62 20.60
C ASP A 399 3.14 -0.33 19.88
N VAL A 400 3.64 -1.52 19.47
CA VAL A 400 2.87 -2.50 18.72
C VAL A 400 3.07 -3.90 19.28
N LEU A 401 1.95 -4.58 19.56
CA LEU A 401 1.89 -5.98 19.94
C LEU A 401 0.96 -6.75 18.99
N ASP A 402 1.50 -7.64 18.15
CA ASP A 402 0.72 -8.55 17.32
C ASP A 402 1.04 -10.01 17.63
N MET A 403 0.10 -10.67 18.33
CA MET A 403 0.12 -12.11 18.63
C MET A 403 -1.04 -12.85 17.94
N SER A 404 -1.64 -12.25 16.96
CA SER A 404 -2.83 -12.79 16.26
C SER A 404 -2.56 -14.12 15.57
N ARG A 405 -3.63 -14.83 15.19
CA ARG A 405 -3.54 -16.08 14.41
C ARG A 405 -2.60 -17.11 15.05
N ASN A 406 -2.88 -17.45 16.33
CA ASN A 406 -2.15 -18.45 17.12
C ASN A 406 -3.13 -19.35 17.89
N TYR A 407 -2.61 -20.16 18.79
CA TYR A 407 -3.41 -21.01 19.69
C TYR A 407 -3.27 -20.61 21.15
N LEU A 408 -2.91 -19.35 21.43
CA LEU A 408 -2.73 -18.80 22.77
C LEU A 408 -4.09 -18.78 23.51
N GLY A 409 -4.07 -19.10 24.80
CA GLY A 409 -5.28 -19.18 25.62
C GLY A 409 -5.10 -18.58 27.01
N GLY A 410 -6.04 -18.91 27.90
CA GLY A 410 -6.12 -18.30 29.23
C GLY A 410 -6.75 -16.91 29.19
N VAL A 411 -6.52 -16.14 30.25
CA VAL A 411 -7.01 -14.75 30.34
C VAL A 411 -5.98 -13.78 29.77
N ILE A 412 -6.47 -12.70 29.17
CA ILE A 412 -5.62 -11.58 28.75
C ILE A 412 -5.06 -10.92 30.02
N PRO A 413 -3.74 -10.77 30.17
CA PRO A 413 -3.16 -10.14 31.35
C PRO A 413 -3.67 -8.70 31.55
N ALA A 414 -4.05 -8.35 32.77
CA ALA A 414 -4.60 -7.03 33.07
C ALA A 414 -3.63 -5.88 32.74
N CYS A 415 -2.32 -6.14 32.81
CA CYS A 415 -1.32 -5.14 32.47
C CYS A 415 -1.33 -4.69 31.01
N LEU A 416 -1.88 -5.51 30.09
CA LEU A 416 -2.05 -5.10 28.69
C LEU A 416 -3.02 -3.92 28.55
N GLY A 417 -3.91 -3.72 29.51
CA GLY A 417 -4.78 -2.56 29.57
C GLY A 417 -4.09 -1.29 30.08
N ASN A 418 -2.99 -1.45 30.83
CA ASN A 418 -2.24 -0.35 31.46
C ASN A 418 -0.79 -0.31 30.94
N PHE A 419 -0.57 -0.71 29.71
CA PHE A 419 0.71 -0.50 29.05
C PHE A 419 1.03 0.99 28.96
N SER A 420 2.31 1.26 28.71
CA SER A 420 2.85 2.63 28.56
C SER A 420 1.93 3.55 27.78
N HIS A 421 2.04 4.83 28.00
CA HIS A 421 1.31 5.87 27.25
C HIS A 421 1.55 5.82 25.72
N GLU A 422 2.45 4.92 25.25
CA GLU A 422 2.92 4.87 23.87
C GLU A 422 2.26 3.76 23.04
N ILE A 423 1.54 2.79 23.67
CA ILE A 423 0.99 1.68 22.90
C ILE A 423 -0.10 2.12 21.90
N LEU A 424 0.15 1.86 20.63
CA LEU A 424 -0.73 2.25 19.51
C LEU A 424 -1.61 1.10 19.02
N ASN A 425 -1.08 -0.13 19.05
CA ASN A 425 -1.73 -1.29 18.43
C ASN A 425 -1.62 -2.55 19.27
N ILE A 426 -2.76 -3.12 19.62
CA ILE A 426 -2.87 -4.46 20.24
C ILE A 426 -3.72 -5.35 19.36
N ASN A 427 -3.10 -6.39 18.79
CA ASN A 427 -3.76 -7.38 17.97
C ASN A 427 -3.62 -8.78 18.58
N LEU A 428 -4.69 -9.31 19.16
CA LEU A 428 -4.79 -10.63 19.76
C LEU A 428 -5.86 -11.50 19.07
N GLN A 429 -6.34 -11.08 17.89
CA GLN A 429 -7.40 -11.79 17.15
C GLN A 429 -7.02 -13.24 16.83
N MET A 430 -8.02 -14.08 16.57
CA MET A 430 -7.84 -15.46 16.11
C MET A 430 -6.95 -16.29 17.06
N ASN A 431 -7.38 -16.39 18.33
CA ASN A 431 -6.71 -17.14 19.37
C ASN A 431 -7.74 -17.91 20.24
N LYS A 432 -7.34 -18.40 21.41
CA LYS A 432 -8.22 -19.12 22.37
C LYS A 432 -8.33 -18.39 23.71
N PHE A 433 -8.19 -17.06 23.72
CA PHE A 433 -8.33 -16.27 24.95
C PHE A 433 -9.76 -16.34 25.48
N ARG A 434 -9.89 -16.40 26.81
CA ARG A 434 -11.16 -16.53 27.53
C ARG A 434 -11.22 -15.59 28.73
N GLY A 435 -12.39 -15.51 29.34
CA GLY A 435 -12.66 -14.61 30.47
C GLY A 435 -12.98 -13.20 30.01
N LYS A 436 -12.89 -12.24 30.90
CA LYS A 436 -13.27 -10.85 30.64
C LYS A 436 -12.18 -10.10 29.91
N ILE A 437 -12.58 -9.12 29.10
CA ILE A 437 -11.67 -8.10 28.57
C ILE A 437 -11.16 -7.26 29.75
N PRO A 438 -9.85 -7.09 29.91
CA PRO A 438 -9.31 -6.21 30.96
C PRO A 438 -9.66 -4.73 30.70
N ASP A 439 -9.52 -3.91 31.73
CA ASP A 439 -9.67 -2.47 31.61
C ASP A 439 -8.49 -1.91 30.78
N PHE A 440 -8.84 -1.25 29.66
CA PHE A 440 -7.90 -0.53 28.81
C PHE A 440 -8.01 0.97 29.08
N CYS A 441 -6.94 1.73 28.82
CA CYS A 441 -6.94 3.20 28.90
C CYS A 441 -7.40 3.71 30.27
N VAL A 442 -6.91 3.10 31.34
CA VAL A 442 -7.18 3.58 32.71
C VAL A 442 -6.55 4.97 32.92
N ASP A 443 -5.34 5.15 32.38
CA ASP A 443 -4.65 6.43 32.27
C ASP A 443 -4.65 6.90 30.80
N ASP A 444 -4.28 8.14 30.55
CA ASP A 444 -4.15 8.71 29.21
C ASP A 444 -3.20 7.86 28.36
N ASN A 445 -3.72 7.27 27.27
CA ASN A 445 -2.91 6.43 26.39
C ASN A 445 -3.22 6.65 24.90
N ALA A 446 -2.28 6.25 24.05
CA ALA A 446 -2.31 6.50 22.61
C ALA A 446 -2.97 5.37 21.80
N LEU A 447 -3.70 4.44 22.43
CA LEU A 447 -4.25 3.26 21.76
C LEU A 447 -5.16 3.65 20.58
N VAL A 448 -4.75 3.22 19.39
CA VAL A 448 -5.43 3.50 18.12
C VAL A 448 -6.20 2.29 17.61
N ASN A 449 -5.64 1.09 17.81
CA ASN A 449 -6.20 -0.16 17.32
C ASN A 449 -6.26 -1.22 18.42
N LEU A 450 -7.46 -1.81 18.59
CA LEU A 450 -7.70 -2.95 19.48
C LEU A 450 -8.46 -4.03 18.73
N ALA A 451 -7.79 -5.13 18.37
CA ALA A 451 -8.37 -6.29 17.71
C ALA A 451 -8.34 -7.52 18.63
N LEU A 452 -9.51 -7.94 19.09
CA LEU A 452 -9.72 -9.09 19.99
C LEU A 452 -10.69 -10.13 19.39
N ASN A 453 -11.05 -9.97 18.13
CA ASN A 453 -12.01 -10.86 17.46
C ASN A 453 -11.54 -12.31 17.39
N ASP A 454 -12.48 -13.23 17.13
CA ASP A 454 -12.22 -14.67 16.99
C ASP A 454 -11.51 -15.28 18.21
N ASN A 455 -12.12 -15.07 19.38
CA ASN A 455 -11.65 -15.59 20.65
C ASN A 455 -12.83 -16.22 21.44
N GLN A 456 -12.64 -16.47 22.73
CA GLN A 456 -13.66 -16.99 23.63
C GLN A 456 -13.93 -16.03 24.79
N LEU A 457 -13.75 -14.71 24.56
CA LEU A 457 -13.94 -13.68 25.56
C LEU A 457 -15.41 -13.55 25.95
N GLU A 458 -15.69 -13.30 27.22
CA GLU A 458 -17.03 -13.27 27.79
C GLU A 458 -17.22 -12.09 28.76
N GLY A 459 -18.47 -11.86 29.17
CA GLY A 459 -18.81 -10.79 30.11
C GLY A 459 -19.13 -9.48 29.46
N LEU A 460 -19.06 -8.40 30.26
CA LEU A 460 -19.39 -7.04 29.83
C LEU A 460 -18.18 -6.34 29.22
N LEU A 461 -18.41 -5.33 28.42
CA LEU A 461 -17.35 -4.45 27.93
C LEU A 461 -16.84 -3.54 29.05
N PRO A 462 -15.51 -3.38 29.20
CA PRO A 462 -14.95 -2.47 30.19
C PRO A 462 -15.26 -1.01 29.84
N ARG A 463 -15.81 -0.28 30.79
CA ARG A 463 -16.18 1.15 30.60
C ARG A 463 -14.96 2.05 30.36
N SER A 464 -13.80 1.62 30.83
CA SER A 464 -12.52 2.31 30.61
C SER A 464 -12.17 2.51 29.13
N LEU A 465 -12.73 1.71 28.20
CA LEU A 465 -12.56 1.94 26.75
C LEU A 465 -13.06 3.35 26.31
N SER A 466 -13.94 4.01 27.06
CA SER A 466 -14.37 5.39 26.76
C SER A 466 -13.24 6.43 26.96
N ASN A 467 -12.17 6.06 27.65
CA ASN A 467 -11.01 6.92 27.88
C ASN A 467 -9.96 6.77 26.77
N CYS A 468 -10.11 5.82 25.85
CA CYS A 468 -9.19 5.62 24.73
C CYS A 468 -9.43 6.68 23.64
N THR A 469 -9.12 7.94 23.88
CA THR A 469 -9.48 9.07 23.03
C THR A 469 -8.93 8.99 21.60
N SER A 470 -7.81 8.30 21.41
CA SER A 470 -7.17 8.07 20.11
C SER A 470 -7.68 6.83 19.37
N LEU A 471 -8.63 6.07 19.98
CA LEU A 471 -9.08 4.80 19.41
C LEU A 471 -9.87 5.01 18.12
N LYS A 472 -9.40 4.39 17.03
CA LYS A 472 -10.02 4.46 15.71
C LYS A 472 -10.63 3.15 15.28
N PHE A 473 -10.07 2.03 15.72
CA PHE A 473 -10.46 0.70 15.32
C PHE A 473 -10.70 -0.20 16.55
N LEU A 474 -11.94 -0.69 16.69
CA LEU A 474 -12.32 -1.64 17.73
C LEU A 474 -13.02 -2.86 17.10
N ASN A 475 -12.36 -4.02 17.11
CA ASN A 475 -12.93 -5.26 16.63
C ASN A 475 -13.01 -6.30 17.74
N LEU A 476 -14.24 -6.64 18.11
CA LEU A 476 -14.60 -7.62 19.14
C LEU A 476 -15.43 -8.79 18.58
N ALA A 477 -15.47 -8.95 17.26
CA ALA A 477 -16.30 -9.93 16.59
C ALA A 477 -16.01 -11.37 17.08
N ASN A 478 -17.00 -12.24 16.90
CA ASN A 478 -16.86 -13.67 17.13
C ASN A 478 -16.27 -14.02 18.51
N ASN A 479 -16.99 -13.58 19.55
CA ASN A 479 -16.69 -13.86 20.95
C ASN A 479 -17.98 -14.30 21.69
N LYS A 480 -17.94 -14.37 23.01
CA LYS A 480 -19.09 -14.69 23.87
C LYS A 480 -19.52 -13.50 24.73
N LEU A 481 -19.20 -12.28 24.29
CA LEU A 481 -19.51 -11.05 25.01
C LEU A 481 -21.02 -10.86 25.15
N SER A 482 -21.48 -10.43 26.31
CA SER A 482 -22.90 -10.24 26.62
C SER A 482 -23.10 -8.92 27.35
N ASP A 483 -23.57 -7.91 26.64
CA ASP A 483 -23.83 -6.56 27.16
C ASP A 483 -24.97 -5.91 26.37
N THR A 484 -25.32 -4.70 26.73
CA THR A 484 -26.16 -3.80 25.92
C THR A 484 -25.28 -3.06 24.91
N PHE A 485 -25.92 -2.35 23.98
CA PHE A 485 -25.18 -1.52 23.02
C PHE A 485 -24.29 -0.50 23.75
N PRO A 486 -22.96 -0.43 23.43
CA PRO A 486 -22.02 0.44 24.12
C PRO A 486 -22.13 1.89 23.64
N HIS A 487 -23.28 2.55 23.86
CA HIS A 487 -23.53 3.93 23.45
C HIS A 487 -22.48 4.93 23.95
N TRP A 488 -21.86 4.64 25.12
CA TRP A 488 -20.81 5.44 25.73
C TRP A 488 -19.51 5.49 24.90
N LEU A 489 -19.29 4.59 23.95
CA LEU A 489 -18.19 4.68 22.99
C LEU A 489 -18.37 5.85 21.99
N GLY A 490 -19.57 6.40 21.87
CA GLY A 490 -19.84 7.56 21.02
C GLY A 490 -19.15 8.86 21.50
N VAL A 491 -18.55 8.88 22.68
CA VAL A 491 -17.71 10.02 23.14
C VAL A 491 -16.32 10.02 22.48
N LEU A 492 -15.91 8.90 21.86
CA LEU A 492 -14.60 8.78 21.20
C LEU A 492 -14.60 9.57 19.89
N PRO A 493 -13.75 10.62 19.77
CA PRO A 493 -13.82 11.55 18.66
C PRO A 493 -13.34 10.90 17.34
N ASP A 494 -12.44 9.94 17.45
CA ASP A 494 -11.72 9.35 16.31
C ASP A 494 -12.19 7.93 15.96
N LEU A 495 -13.18 7.37 16.63
CA LEU A 495 -13.63 6.00 16.40
C LEU A 495 -14.28 5.86 15.01
N GLN A 496 -13.58 5.16 14.10
CA GLN A 496 -13.98 4.96 12.70
C GLN A 496 -14.60 3.60 12.45
N VAL A 497 -14.13 2.57 13.16
CA VAL A 497 -14.57 1.19 12.96
C VAL A 497 -14.99 0.56 14.28
N LEU A 498 -16.25 0.11 14.34
CA LEU A 498 -16.80 -0.63 15.46
C LEU A 498 -17.41 -1.94 14.98
N ILE A 499 -16.80 -3.08 15.34
CA ILE A 499 -17.26 -4.41 14.96
C ILE A 499 -17.57 -5.23 16.21
N LEU A 500 -18.84 -5.55 16.41
CA LEU A 500 -19.35 -6.34 17.52
C LEU A 500 -20.05 -7.65 17.05
N ARG A 501 -19.99 -7.98 15.78
CA ARG A 501 -20.71 -9.11 15.17
C ARG A 501 -20.40 -10.44 15.85
N PHE A 502 -21.34 -11.41 15.73
CA PHE A 502 -21.21 -12.76 16.29
C PHE A 502 -20.89 -12.76 17.80
N ASN A 503 -21.75 -12.12 18.60
CA ASN A 503 -21.68 -12.09 20.06
C ASN A 503 -23.06 -12.30 20.69
N ASN A 504 -23.21 -12.05 21.99
CA ASN A 504 -24.46 -12.13 22.72
C ASN A 504 -24.97 -10.74 23.18
N PHE A 505 -24.64 -9.66 22.44
CA PHE A 505 -25.17 -8.33 22.74
C PHE A 505 -26.71 -8.32 22.63
N GLN A 506 -27.39 -7.59 23.51
CA GLN A 506 -28.83 -7.61 23.59
C GLN A 506 -29.43 -6.25 23.99
N GLY A 507 -30.76 -6.15 23.95
CA GLY A 507 -31.49 -4.92 24.26
C GLY A 507 -31.52 -3.93 23.10
N PRO A 508 -32.09 -2.75 23.31
CA PRO A 508 -32.23 -1.73 22.27
C PRO A 508 -30.95 -0.94 22.07
N LEU A 509 -30.81 -0.30 20.91
CA LEU A 509 -29.81 0.73 20.65
C LEU A 509 -30.24 2.02 21.35
N SER A 510 -30.29 2.03 22.71
CA SER A 510 -30.67 3.22 23.45
C SER A 510 -29.51 4.21 23.55
N ILE A 511 -29.78 5.48 23.19
CA ILE A 511 -28.87 6.58 23.42
C ILE A 511 -29.41 7.33 24.64
N SER A 512 -28.57 7.55 25.66
CA SER A 512 -28.92 8.35 26.81
C SER A 512 -29.19 9.80 26.36
N ASN A 513 -30.29 10.39 26.81
CA ASN A 513 -30.67 11.76 26.47
C ASN A 513 -29.75 12.82 27.10
N ASP A 514 -28.92 12.48 28.09
CA ASP A 514 -28.17 13.42 28.92
C ASP A 514 -26.73 13.68 28.43
N THR A 515 -26.18 12.85 27.55
CA THR A 515 -24.89 13.13 26.92
C THR A 515 -25.03 12.82 25.44
N LYS A 516 -24.53 13.68 24.57
CA LYS A 516 -24.55 13.51 23.11
C LYS A 516 -23.37 12.62 22.67
N PRO A 517 -23.44 11.26 22.82
CA PRO A 517 -22.47 10.39 22.18
C PRO A 517 -22.74 10.46 20.68
N SER A 518 -21.80 10.94 19.90
CA SER A 518 -22.11 11.30 18.51
C SER A 518 -21.66 10.26 17.49
N PHE A 519 -20.74 9.37 17.80
CA PHE A 519 -20.13 8.48 16.78
C PHE A 519 -19.77 9.22 15.47
N SER A 520 -19.37 10.51 15.58
CA SER A 520 -19.25 11.42 14.44
C SER A 520 -18.26 10.96 13.37
N SER A 521 -17.23 10.23 13.77
CA SER A 521 -16.19 9.72 12.89
C SER A 521 -16.43 8.29 12.39
N LEU A 522 -17.54 7.63 12.82
CA LEU A 522 -17.78 6.23 12.52
C LEU A 522 -18.09 6.03 11.04
N GLN A 523 -17.34 5.13 10.40
CA GLN A 523 -17.45 4.75 8.99
C GLN A 523 -17.96 3.33 8.81
N ILE A 524 -17.58 2.42 9.71
CA ILE A 524 -18.00 1.02 9.69
C ILE A 524 -18.62 0.67 11.03
N ALA A 525 -19.89 0.23 10.99
CA ALA A 525 -20.64 -0.27 12.13
C ALA A 525 -21.20 -1.68 11.84
N ASP A 526 -20.57 -2.71 12.39
CA ASP A 526 -21.05 -4.09 12.24
C ASP A 526 -21.53 -4.64 13.58
N LEU A 527 -22.85 -4.72 13.73
CA LEU A 527 -23.57 -5.27 14.88
C LEU A 527 -24.23 -6.63 14.57
N SER A 528 -23.96 -7.20 13.41
CA SER A 528 -24.64 -8.38 12.90
C SER A 528 -24.51 -9.62 13.79
N GLN A 529 -25.37 -10.59 13.62
CA GLN A 529 -25.35 -11.87 14.35
C GLN A 529 -25.30 -11.68 15.88
N ASN A 530 -26.24 -10.89 16.41
CA ASN A 530 -26.40 -10.63 17.84
C ASN A 530 -27.89 -10.83 18.29
N LYS A 531 -28.23 -10.33 19.46
CA LYS A 531 -29.60 -10.43 20.02
C LYS A 531 -30.17 -9.02 20.26
N PHE A 532 -29.72 -7.99 19.55
CA PHE A 532 -30.25 -6.64 19.66
C PHE A 532 -31.75 -6.62 19.33
N THR A 533 -32.49 -5.75 20.01
CA THR A 533 -33.93 -5.61 19.86
C THR A 533 -34.33 -4.15 19.79
N GLY A 534 -35.61 -3.87 19.59
CA GLY A 534 -36.14 -2.51 19.63
C GLY A 534 -36.19 -1.86 18.24
N LEU A 535 -36.58 -0.58 18.26
CA LEU A 535 -36.58 0.27 17.07
C LEU A 535 -35.18 0.79 16.77
N LEU A 536 -34.90 1.04 15.49
CA LEU A 536 -33.69 1.77 15.12
C LEU A 536 -33.89 3.26 15.48
N PRO A 537 -33.07 3.82 16.39
CA PRO A 537 -33.24 5.20 16.82
C PRO A 537 -32.75 6.17 15.74
N THR A 538 -33.60 7.12 15.36
CA THR A 538 -33.26 8.16 14.36
C THR A 538 -32.04 8.99 14.77
N THR A 539 -31.90 9.28 16.07
CA THR A 539 -30.77 10.04 16.63
C THR A 539 -29.43 9.35 16.46
N PHE A 540 -29.37 8.00 16.40
CA PHE A 540 -28.14 7.29 16.11
C PHE A 540 -27.62 7.65 14.71
N PHE A 541 -28.48 7.52 13.69
CA PHE A 541 -28.11 7.80 12.30
C PHE A 541 -27.85 9.29 12.04
N GLN A 542 -28.60 10.17 12.71
CA GLN A 542 -28.38 11.61 12.60
C GLN A 542 -27.00 12.06 13.08
N ASN A 543 -26.33 11.30 13.92
CA ASN A 543 -25.04 11.62 14.49
C ASN A 543 -23.86 10.96 13.75
N LEU A 544 -24.08 10.18 12.69
CA LEU A 544 -23.03 9.54 11.88
C LEU A 544 -22.49 10.51 10.82
N ASP A 545 -21.82 11.59 11.24
CA ASP A 545 -21.42 12.69 10.34
C ASP A 545 -20.43 12.26 9.26
N ALA A 546 -19.52 11.32 9.55
CA ALA A 546 -18.57 10.79 8.58
C ALA A 546 -19.25 10.03 7.41
N LEU A 547 -20.50 9.56 7.60
CA LEU A 547 -21.26 8.85 6.57
C LEU A 547 -22.16 9.78 5.74
N LYS A 548 -22.27 11.05 6.10
CA LYS A 548 -23.07 12.04 5.36
C LYS A 548 -22.30 12.69 4.21
N HIS A 549 -20.98 12.79 4.33
CA HIS A 549 -20.15 13.53 3.38
C HIS A 549 -19.03 12.63 2.85
N ALA A 550 -18.73 12.72 1.55
CA ALA A 550 -17.60 12.02 0.97
C ALA A 550 -16.29 12.44 1.66
N ILE A 551 -15.51 11.47 2.11
CA ILE A 551 -14.29 11.69 2.88
C ILE A 551 -13.23 12.29 1.96
N SER A 552 -12.82 13.54 2.22
CA SER A 552 -11.61 14.10 1.64
C SER A 552 -10.39 13.30 2.14
N LYS A 553 -9.46 12.96 1.24
CA LYS A 553 -8.24 12.19 1.54
C LYS A 553 -7.56 12.71 2.81
N HIS A 554 -7.70 11.99 3.92
CA HIS A 554 -6.94 12.26 5.13
C HIS A 554 -5.52 11.73 4.97
N LYS A 555 -4.54 12.51 5.43
CA LYS A 555 -3.14 12.09 5.54
C LYS A 555 -3.05 10.81 6.39
N SER A 556 -2.19 9.90 5.97
CA SER A 556 -1.90 8.67 6.68
C SER A 556 -1.48 8.96 8.12
N MET A 557 -2.13 8.34 9.06
CA MET A 557 -1.99 8.48 10.51
C MET A 557 -0.59 8.19 11.06
N PHE A 558 0.17 7.43 10.32
CA PHE A 558 1.44 6.88 10.77
C PHE A 558 2.65 7.66 10.23
N GLN A 559 2.44 8.62 9.35
CA GLN A 559 3.53 9.34 8.70
C GLN A 559 4.28 10.30 9.65
N GLU A 560 3.60 10.86 10.65
CA GLU A 560 4.22 11.77 11.63
C GLU A 560 5.04 11.04 12.71
N ALA A 561 4.66 9.79 13.04
CA ALA A 561 5.40 8.99 14.04
C ALA A 561 6.76 8.47 13.50
N TRP A 562 6.94 8.40 12.19
CA TRP A 562 8.11 7.80 11.53
C TRP A 562 9.28 8.74 11.31
N GLU A 563 9.00 9.99 10.99
CA GLU A 563 10.03 11.00 10.74
C GLU A 563 10.93 11.19 11.97
N ASN A 564 10.42 10.82 13.15
CA ASN A 564 11.14 10.92 14.43
C ASN A 564 12.07 9.74 14.75
N LEU A 565 11.94 8.60 14.04
CA LEU A 565 12.68 7.37 14.39
C LEU A 565 13.98 7.18 13.60
N GLY A 566 14.23 7.97 12.54
CA GLY A 566 15.45 7.90 11.72
C GLY A 566 15.65 6.57 10.99
N LEU A 567 14.59 5.78 10.83
CA LEU A 567 14.58 4.53 10.06
C LEU A 567 14.26 4.84 8.60
N SER A 568 14.83 4.09 7.66
CA SER A 568 14.48 4.24 6.25
C SER A 568 12.99 4.05 6.04
N GLN A 569 12.37 4.82 5.15
CA GLN A 569 10.91 4.76 4.87
C GLN A 569 10.43 3.35 4.52
N HIS A 570 11.29 2.49 3.97
CA HIS A 570 10.95 1.11 3.60
C HIS A 570 10.71 0.22 4.81
N LEU A 571 11.53 0.29 5.84
CA LEU A 571 11.35 -0.50 7.08
C LEU A 571 10.10 -0.05 7.84
N ALA A 572 9.90 1.24 7.89
CA ALA A 572 8.79 1.85 8.58
C ALA A 572 7.42 1.40 8.04
N LEU A 573 7.28 1.30 6.73
CA LEU A 573 5.99 1.02 6.06
C LEU A 573 5.50 -0.43 6.21
N ASP A 574 6.41 -1.39 6.33
CA ASP A 574 6.05 -2.80 6.45
C ASP A 574 5.66 -3.20 7.88
N TYR A 575 6.12 -2.45 8.89
CA TYR A 575 5.95 -2.84 10.29
C TYR A 575 4.67 -2.39 10.98
N TYR A 576 4.11 -1.24 10.65
CA TYR A 576 2.93 -0.72 11.39
C TYR A 576 1.59 -0.86 10.63
N GLY A 577 1.60 -1.24 9.37
CA GLY A 577 0.52 -1.03 8.42
C GLY A 577 -0.40 -2.21 8.10
N GLN A 578 -0.23 -3.38 8.71
CA GLN A 578 -1.07 -4.54 8.38
C GLN A 578 -2.15 -4.77 9.45
N ILE A 579 -3.28 -4.10 9.29
CA ILE A 579 -4.54 -4.46 9.95
C ILE A 579 -5.41 -5.12 8.88
N SER A 580 -5.80 -6.37 9.07
CA SER A 580 -6.77 -7.01 8.21
C SER A 580 -8.18 -6.82 8.78
N LEU A 581 -9.10 -6.44 7.94
CA LEU A 581 -10.50 -6.26 8.25
C LEU A 581 -11.31 -7.21 7.36
N ASP A 582 -11.98 -8.20 7.95
CA ASP A 582 -12.94 -9.03 7.24
C ASP A 582 -14.26 -8.28 7.13
N VAL A 583 -14.57 -7.79 5.95
CA VAL A 583 -15.86 -7.17 5.61
C VAL A 583 -16.62 -8.07 4.67
N THR A 584 -17.88 -8.35 4.98
CA THR A 584 -18.77 -9.04 4.04
C THR A 584 -19.33 -8.01 3.06
N THR A 585 -18.80 -7.98 1.85
CA THR A 585 -19.31 -7.12 0.78
C THR A 585 -19.60 -7.96 -0.46
N LYS A 586 -20.64 -7.58 -1.22
CA LYS A 586 -21.04 -8.29 -2.44
C LYS A 586 -21.31 -9.79 -2.24
N GLY A 587 -21.83 -10.17 -1.06
CA GLY A 587 -22.11 -11.58 -0.71
C GLY A 587 -20.86 -12.44 -0.44
N SER A 588 -19.69 -11.87 -0.43
CA SER A 588 -18.41 -12.52 -0.15
C SER A 588 -17.68 -11.85 1.00
N ALA A 589 -17.05 -12.63 1.87
CA ALA A 589 -16.14 -12.11 2.86
C ALA A 589 -14.85 -11.67 2.15
N ILE A 590 -14.51 -10.39 2.22
CA ILE A 590 -13.28 -9.84 1.68
C ILE A 590 -12.40 -9.42 2.86
N GLU A 591 -11.19 -9.94 2.91
CA GLU A 591 -10.17 -9.46 3.83
C GLU A 591 -9.56 -8.17 3.25
N LEU A 592 -9.91 -7.03 3.84
CA LEU A 592 -9.32 -5.75 3.48
C LEU A 592 -8.03 -5.56 4.26
N GLU A 593 -6.90 -5.65 3.59
CA GLU A 593 -5.61 -5.31 4.18
C GLU A 593 -5.44 -3.79 4.30
N TYR A 594 -5.21 -3.35 5.51
CA TYR A 594 -5.04 -1.97 5.90
C TYR A 594 -3.56 -1.60 5.89
N LYS A 595 -3.05 -0.97 4.83
CA LYS A 595 -1.61 -0.64 4.73
C LYS A 595 -1.27 0.82 5.07
N ARG A 596 -2.15 1.78 4.88
CA ARG A 596 -1.83 3.22 5.05
C ARG A 596 -3.00 4.13 5.41
N SER A 597 -4.20 3.81 5.00
CA SER A 597 -5.42 4.55 5.27
C SER A 597 -6.58 3.58 5.18
N LEU A 598 -7.68 3.82 5.89
CA LEU A 598 -8.91 3.05 5.63
C LEU A 598 -9.19 3.09 4.14
N PRO A 599 -9.49 1.96 3.50
CA PRO A 599 -10.04 2.00 2.16
C PRO A 599 -11.22 2.97 2.19
N ILE A 600 -11.50 3.60 1.05
CA ILE A 600 -12.69 4.47 0.89
C ILE A 600 -13.91 3.54 0.88
N PHE A 601 -14.17 2.89 2.00
CA PHE A 601 -15.26 1.96 2.18
C PHE A 601 -15.96 2.28 3.51
N SER A 602 -17.26 2.35 3.47
CA SER A 602 -18.08 2.60 4.65
C SER A 602 -19.30 1.69 4.62
N GLY A 603 -19.71 1.21 5.78
CA GLY A 603 -20.77 0.22 5.81
C GLY A 603 -21.50 0.12 7.15
N ILE A 604 -22.77 -0.23 7.06
CA ILE A 604 -23.63 -0.54 8.20
C ILE A 604 -24.17 -1.96 8.01
N ASP A 605 -23.82 -2.87 8.93
CA ASP A 605 -24.37 -4.22 8.99
C ASP A 605 -25.04 -4.47 10.35
N PHE A 606 -26.37 -4.49 10.35
CA PHE A 606 -27.20 -4.80 11.52
C PHE A 606 -28.00 -6.09 11.30
N SER A 607 -27.58 -6.91 10.35
CA SER A 607 -28.27 -8.15 9.98
C SER A 607 -28.31 -9.18 11.10
N SER A 608 -29.22 -10.15 10.97
CA SER A 608 -29.34 -11.29 11.90
C SER A 608 -29.46 -10.88 13.37
N ASN A 609 -30.41 -9.99 13.63
CA ASN A 609 -30.79 -9.51 14.96
C ASN A 609 -32.30 -9.63 15.21
N LYS A 610 -32.83 -8.95 16.19
CA LYS A 610 -34.25 -8.94 16.52
C LYS A 610 -34.85 -7.52 16.47
N PHE A 611 -34.27 -6.62 15.64
CA PHE A 611 -34.79 -5.29 15.42
C PHE A 611 -36.19 -5.37 14.82
N TYR A 612 -37.06 -4.44 15.15
CA TYR A 612 -38.43 -4.37 14.64
C TYR A 612 -38.85 -2.91 14.38
N GLY A 613 -40.05 -2.76 13.83
CA GLY A 613 -40.59 -1.46 13.46
C GLY A 613 -40.18 -1.02 12.04
N LYS A 614 -40.32 0.23 11.73
CA LYS A 614 -40.00 0.78 10.40
C LYS A 614 -38.53 1.07 10.29
N ILE A 615 -37.97 0.96 9.06
CA ILE A 615 -36.66 1.48 8.71
C ILE A 615 -36.77 3.02 8.70
N PRO A 616 -35.93 3.73 9.46
CA PRO A 616 -35.99 5.19 9.54
C PRO A 616 -35.58 5.89 8.22
N ASP A 617 -36.34 6.91 7.81
CA ASP A 617 -36.04 7.68 6.60
C ASP A 617 -34.69 8.41 6.67
N VAL A 618 -34.20 8.73 7.86
CA VAL A 618 -32.94 9.44 8.10
C VAL A 618 -31.71 8.64 7.62
N ILE A 619 -31.84 7.32 7.42
CA ILE A 619 -30.75 6.50 6.84
C ILE A 619 -30.39 7.02 5.44
N GLY A 620 -31.35 7.54 4.68
CA GLY A 620 -31.12 8.14 3.37
C GLY A 620 -30.27 9.42 3.37
N GLU A 621 -29.91 9.97 4.53
CA GLU A 621 -28.98 11.12 4.65
C GLU A 621 -27.48 10.68 4.65
N LEU A 622 -27.21 9.38 4.73
CA LEU A 622 -25.87 8.82 4.83
C LEU A 622 -25.25 8.59 3.44
N HIS A 623 -25.07 9.64 2.68
CA HIS A 623 -24.71 9.62 1.23
C HIS A 623 -23.40 8.89 0.92
N ALA A 624 -22.46 8.79 1.87
CA ALA A 624 -21.18 8.14 1.71
C ALA A 624 -21.19 6.62 2.05
N VAL A 625 -22.35 6.02 2.30
CA VAL A 625 -22.46 4.58 2.63
C VAL A 625 -22.34 3.73 1.38
N HIS A 626 -21.43 2.76 1.38
CA HIS A 626 -21.21 1.79 0.29
C HIS A 626 -21.97 0.46 0.55
N MET A 627 -22.21 0.09 1.81
CA MET A 627 -22.92 -1.13 2.17
C MET A 627 -23.97 -0.85 3.25
N LEU A 628 -25.19 -1.31 3.02
CA LEU A 628 -26.27 -1.32 4.01
C LEU A 628 -26.91 -2.72 4.07
N ASN A 629 -26.75 -3.40 5.20
CA ASN A 629 -27.32 -4.71 5.45
C ASN A 629 -28.21 -4.68 6.69
N LEU A 630 -29.53 -4.84 6.52
CA LEU A 630 -30.53 -4.92 7.56
C LEU A 630 -31.28 -6.27 7.53
N SER A 631 -30.76 -7.26 6.83
CA SER A 631 -31.41 -8.55 6.60
C SER A 631 -31.63 -9.37 7.89
N HIS A 632 -32.47 -10.36 7.82
CA HIS A 632 -32.72 -11.29 8.93
C HIS A 632 -33.11 -10.58 10.24
N ASN A 633 -34.12 -9.72 10.17
CA ASN A 633 -34.67 -8.98 11.30
C ASN A 633 -36.22 -9.07 11.30
N ASN A 634 -36.87 -8.22 12.07
CA ASN A 634 -38.34 -8.16 12.14
C ASN A 634 -38.87 -6.78 11.66
N PHE A 635 -38.20 -6.13 10.69
CA PHE A 635 -38.65 -4.87 10.18
C PHE A 635 -39.99 -4.96 9.44
N ILE A 636 -40.86 -3.98 9.64
CA ILE A 636 -42.22 -3.90 9.06
C ILE A 636 -42.36 -2.57 8.30
N GLY A 637 -43.45 -2.47 7.52
CA GLY A 637 -43.79 -1.24 6.81
C GLY A 637 -43.07 -1.15 5.45
N HIS A 638 -43.04 0.02 4.88
CA HIS A 638 -42.50 0.26 3.53
C HIS A 638 -41.00 0.46 3.53
N ILE A 639 -40.33 0.08 2.43
CA ILE A 639 -38.95 0.49 2.16
C ILE A 639 -38.94 2.01 1.99
N PRO A 640 -38.10 2.77 2.73
CA PRO A 640 -38.07 4.22 2.64
C PRO A 640 -37.58 4.68 1.25
N PRO A 641 -38.31 5.58 0.54
CA PRO A 641 -37.84 6.17 -0.71
C PRO A 641 -36.52 6.93 -0.58
N SER A 642 -36.23 7.45 0.63
CA SER A 642 -34.99 8.16 0.96
C SER A 642 -33.73 7.33 0.78
N LEU A 643 -33.82 5.97 0.83
CA LEU A 643 -32.69 5.11 0.53
C LEU A 643 -32.15 5.28 -0.90
N GLY A 644 -32.96 5.80 -1.83
CA GLY A 644 -32.53 6.18 -3.17
C GLY A 644 -31.52 7.36 -3.22
N ASN A 645 -31.29 8.03 -2.09
CA ASN A 645 -30.31 9.12 -1.98
C ASN A 645 -28.89 8.61 -1.62
N LEU A 646 -28.72 7.33 -1.33
CA LEU A 646 -27.44 6.72 -1.00
C LEU A 646 -26.60 6.49 -2.28
N VAL A 647 -26.17 7.56 -2.92
CA VAL A 647 -25.59 7.53 -4.27
C VAL A 647 -24.33 6.69 -4.41
N GLU A 648 -23.56 6.50 -3.35
CA GLU A 648 -22.35 5.67 -3.32
C GLU A 648 -22.63 4.20 -2.95
N LEU A 649 -23.92 3.81 -2.78
CA LEU A 649 -24.27 2.48 -2.32
C LEU A 649 -23.98 1.40 -3.37
N GLU A 650 -23.14 0.43 -3.01
CA GLU A 650 -22.79 -0.72 -3.84
C GLU A 650 -23.54 -2.01 -3.44
N SER A 651 -23.98 -2.12 -2.18
CA SER A 651 -24.67 -3.31 -1.66
C SER A 651 -25.82 -2.94 -0.75
N LEU A 652 -27.01 -3.46 -1.05
CA LEU A 652 -28.22 -3.29 -0.27
C LEU A 652 -28.88 -4.65 0.00
N ASP A 653 -28.92 -5.05 1.27
CA ASP A 653 -29.61 -6.28 1.69
C ASP A 653 -30.68 -5.98 2.77
N LEU A 654 -31.94 -6.14 2.40
CA LEU A 654 -33.11 -6.03 3.29
C LEU A 654 -33.88 -7.36 3.39
N SER A 655 -33.27 -8.46 2.97
CA SER A 655 -33.92 -9.78 2.89
C SER A 655 -34.36 -10.32 4.25
N SER A 656 -35.22 -11.31 4.25
CA SER A 656 -35.72 -12.02 5.45
C SER A 656 -36.23 -11.08 6.54
N ASN A 657 -37.19 -10.23 6.16
CA ASN A 657 -37.88 -9.27 7.02
C ASN A 657 -39.43 -9.40 6.82
N LYS A 658 -40.15 -8.43 7.32
CA LYS A 658 -41.61 -8.33 7.17
C LYS A 658 -42.00 -7.04 6.43
N LEU A 659 -41.13 -6.56 5.56
CA LEU A 659 -41.35 -5.33 4.78
C LEU A 659 -42.51 -5.54 3.81
N SER A 660 -43.30 -4.49 3.60
CA SER A 660 -44.52 -4.56 2.78
C SER A 660 -44.66 -3.33 1.86
N GLY A 661 -45.64 -3.38 0.96
CA GLY A 661 -45.84 -2.30 0.01
C GLY A 661 -44.95 -2.43 -1.23
N ARG A 662 -44.92 -1.38 -2.05
CA ARG A 662 -44.18 -1.37 -3.31
C ARG A 662 -42.69 -1.09 -3.07
N ILE A 663 -41.84 -1.61 -3.95
CA ILE A 663 -40.41 -1.18 -4.04
C ILE A 663 -40.39 0.25 -4.58
N PRO A 664 -39.81 1.23 -3.85
CA PRO A 664 -39.75 2.62 -4.33
C PRO A 664 -38.96 2.77 -5.62
N SER A 665 -39.53 3.49 -6.59
CA SER A 665 -38.83 3.80 -7.86
C SER A 665 -37.56 4.63 -7.66
N GLN A 666 -37.46 5.39 -6.56
CA GLN A 666 -36.26 6.19 -6.21
C GLN A 666 -35.01 5.33 -6.05
N LEU A 667 -35.14 4.04 -5.74
CA LEU A 667 -33.99 3.14 -5.61
C LEU A 667 -33.25 2.92 -6.95
N THR A 668 -33.90 3.17 -8.09
CA THR A 668 -33.23 3.10 -9.39
C THR A 668 -32.16 4.20 -9.56
N ASN A 669 -32.15 5.22 -8.70
CA ASN A 669 -31.06 6.24 -8.69
C ASN A 669 -29.72 5.71 -8.20
N LEU A 670 -29.68 4.50 -7.58
CA LEU A 670 -28.47 3.88 -7.07
C LEU A 670 -27.64 3.28 -8.21
N THR A 671 -26.85 4.12 -8.89
CA THR A 671 -26.12 3.73 -10.10
C THR A 671 -24.87 2.88 -9.85
N PHE A 672 -24.35 2.84 -8.61
CA PHE A 672 -23.23 2.00 -8.21
C PHE A 672 -23.65 0.66 -7.62
N LEU A 673 -24.97 0.43 -7.43
CA LEU A 673 -25.48 -0.76 -6.78
C LEU A 673 -25.12 -2.02 -7.59
N ALA A 674 -24.31 -2.89 -7.00
CA ALA A 674 -23.84 -4.14 -7.58
C ALA A 674 -24.53 -5.37 -6.96
N VAL A 675 -25.02 -5.26 -5.71
CA VAL A 675 -25.72 -6.31 -4.98
C VAL A 675 -27.03 -5.78 -4.41
N LEU A 676 -28.12 -6.47 -4.75
CA LEU A 676 -29.45 -6.20 -4.23
C LEU A 676 -30.07 -7.48 -3.73
N ASN A 677 -30.62 -7.46 -2.49
CA ASN A 677 -31.36 -8.58 -1.95
C ASN A 677 -32.58 -8.10 -1.16
N PHE A 678 -33.77 -8.34 -1.69
CA PHE A 678 -35.08 -8.07 -1.07
C PHE A 678 -35.87 -9.36 -0.82
N SER A 679 -35.25 -10.52 -0.98
CA SER A 679 -35.91 -11.83 -0.84
C SER A 679 -36.58 -11.98 0.52
N ASP A 680 -37.55 -12.88 0.60
CA ASP A 680 -38.25 -13.28 1.84
C ASP A 680 -38.82 -12.09 2.62
N ASN A 681 -39.68 -11.30 1.93
CA ASN A 681 -40.47 -10.20 2.51
C ASN A 681 -41.97 -10.31 2.07
N ASN A 682 -42.75 -9.28 2.38
CA ASN A 682 -44.15 -9.16 2.00
C ASN A 682 -44.36 -8.05 0.97
N LEU A 683 -43.40 -7.83 0.07
CA LEU A 683 -43.44 -6.78 -0.94
C LEU A 683 -44.49 -7.12 -2.03
N VAL A 684 -45.06 -6.05 -2.62
CA VAL A 684 -46.16 -6.21 -3.61
C VAL A 684 -45.96 -5.23 -4.77
N GLY A 685 -46.56 -5.53 -5.92
CA GLY A 685 -46.61 -4.67 -7.09
C GLY A 685 -45.40 -4.85 -8.02
N PRO A 686 -45.28 -3.98 -9.02
CA PRO A 686 -44.23 -4.11 -10.03
C PRO A 686 -42.83 -3.81 -9.48
N ILE A 687 -41.86 -4.58 -9.96
CA ILE A 687 -40.42 -4.28 -9.74
C ILE A 687 -40.06 -3.05 -10.56
N PRO A 688 -39.44 -2.01 -9.97
CA PRO A 688 -38.97 -0.83 -10.73
C PRO A 688 -37.95 -1.20 -11.80
N HIS A 689 -38.01 -0.50 -12.95
CA HIS A 689 -37.09 -0.66 -14.07
C HIS A 689 -36.16 0.53 -14.19
N GLY A 690 -34.95 0.29 -14.67
CA GLY A 690 -33.96 1.28 -14.99
C GLY A 690 -32.63 1.15 -14.23
N ASN A 691 -31.57 1.65 -14.82
CA ASN A 691 -30.22 1.61 -14.28
C ASN A 691 -29.81 0.19 -13.82
N GLN A 692 -29.23 0.06 -12.63
CA GLN A 692 -28.75 -1.22 -12.09
C GLN A 692 -29.90 -2.22 -11.78
N PHE A 693 -31.14 -1.75 -11.57
CA PHE A 693 -32.25 -2.64 -11.26
C PHE A 693 -32.55 -3.66 -12.38
N ASP A 694 -32.25 -3.33 -13.63
CA ASP A 694 -32.44 -4.23 -14.77
C ASP A 694 -31.39 -5.35 -14.85
N THR A 695 -30.37 -5.30 -14.00
CA THR A 695 -29.28 -6.32 -13.94
C THR A 695 -29.48 -7.38 -12.87
N PHE A 696 -30.41 -7.18 -11.93
CA PHE A 696 -30.65 -8.13 -10.84
C PHE A 696 -31.56 -9.28 -11.26
N GLU A 697 -31.21 -10.46 -10.80
CA GLU A 697 -31.89 -11.71 -11.12
C GLU A 697 -33.03 -12.01 -10.14
N ASN A 698 -33.77 -13.08 -10.43
CA ASN A 698 -34.92 -13.54 -9.65
C ASN A 698 -34.61 -13.72 -8.16
N ASP A 699 -33.39 -14.17 -7.83
CA ASP A 699 -32.96 -14.46 -6.45
C ASP A 699 -33.00 -13.23 -5.54
N SER A 700 -32.80 -12.04 -6.12
CA SER A 700 -32.88 -10.75 -5.39
C SER A 700 -34.30 -10.46 -4.86
N TYR A 701 -35.34 -11.08 -5.41
CA TYR A 701 -36.75 -10.80 -5.11
C TYR A 701 -37.52 -12.01 -4.63
N HIS A 702 -36.90 -13.20 -4.60
CA HIS A 702 -37.53 -14.47 -4.22
C HIS A 702 -38.28 -14.37 -2.89
N GLY A 703 -39.35 -15.18 -2.71
CA GLY A 703 -40.13 -15.20 -1.48
C GLY A 703 -41.17 -14.08 -1.32
N ASN A 704 -41.21 -13.07 -2.21
CA ASN A 704 -42.22 -12.01 -2.22
C ASN A 704 -43.41 -12.39 -3.14
N LEU A 705 -44.40 -13.03 -2.60
CA LEU A 705 -45.56 -13.55 -3.38
C LEU A 705 -46.35 -12.44 -4.11
N GLY A 706 -46.26 -11.19 -3.64
CA GLY A 706 -47.02 -10.05 -4.19
C GLY A 706 -46.27 -9.28 -5.28
N LEU A 707 -45.00 -9.57 -5.53
CA LEU A 707 -44.23 -8.89 -6.59
C LEU A 707 -44.53 -9.44 -7.98
N CYS A 708 -44.41 -8.63 -9.00
CA CYS A 708 -44.61 -8.96 -10.42
C CYS A 708 -43.67 -8.17 -11.32
N GLY A 709 -43.57 -8.55 -12.59
CA GLY A 709 -42.73 -7.93 -13.58
C GLY A 709 -41.32 -8.53 -13.64
N PHE A 710 -40.50 -8.10 -14.62
CA PHE A 710 -39.16 -8.62 -14.83
C PHE A 710 -38.26 -8.36 -13.59
N PRO A 711 -37.42 -9.31 -13.16
CA PRO A 711 -37.06 -10.60 -13.77
C PRO A 711 -38.00 -11.77 -13.37
N LEU A 712 -39.05 -11.52 -12.58
CA LEU A 712 -39.99 -12.57 -12.17
C LEU A 712 -40.84 -13.06 -13.36
N THR A 713 -41.21 -14.34 -13.35
CA THR A 713 -42.11 -14.93 -14.36
C THR A 713 -43.56 -14.45 -14.21
N LYS A 714 -43.92 -13.91 -13.04
CA LYS A 714 -45.27 -13.41 -12.75
C LYS A 714 -45.49 -12.06 -13.43
N GLN A 715 -46.40 -12.00 -14.38
CA GLN A 715 -46.82 -10.74 -15.02
C GLN A 715 -47.69 -9.92 -14.05
N CYS A 716 -47.60 -8.57 -14.17
CA CYS A 716 -48.46 -7.66 -13.45
C CYS A 716 -49.83 -7.57 -14.14
N ASP A 717 -50.93 -7.59 -13.34
CA ASP A 717 -52.27 -7.38 -13.85
C ASP A 717 -52.45 -5.96 -14.37
N ASN A 718 -53.19 -5.77 -15.48
CA ASN A 718 -53.32 -4.52 -16.25
C ASN A 718 -53.87 -3.28 -15.50
N GLY A 719 -54.00 -3.32 -14.19
CA GLY A 719 -54.41 -2.19 -13.32
C GLY A 719 -53.29 -1.47 -12.57
N ASP A 720 -52.06 -2.01 -12.57
CA ASP A 720 -50.95 -1.54 -11.70
C ASP A 720 -49.82 -0.80 -12.43
N GLU A 721 -49.84 -0.65 -13.73
CA GLU A 721 -48.82 0.11 -14.47
C GLU A 721 -49.04 1.65 -14.34
N PRO A 722 -48.05 2.40 -13.88
CA PRO A 722 -48.02 3.84 -14.06
C PRO A 722 -47.84 4.12 -15.56
N LYS A 723 -48.82 4.76 -16.20
CA LYS A 723 -48.73 5.20 -17.61
C LYS A 723 -47.47 6.05 -17.79
N PRO A 724 -46.55 5.69 -18.70
CA PRO A 724 -45.43 6.57 -19.01
C PRO A 724 -45.92 7.86 -19.64
N PRO A 725 -45.28 9.02 -19.43
CA PRO A 725 -45.64 10.25 -20.07
C PRO A 725 -45.53 10.07 -21.62
N ALA A 726 -46.61 10.42 -22.32
CA ALA A 726 -46.68 10.25 -23.75
C ALA A 726 -45.65 11.13 -24.47
N SER A 727 -44.53 10.54 -24.84
CA SER A 727 -43.60 11.11 -25.83
C SER A 727 -44.13 10.74 -27.26
N LYS A 728 -44.56 11.76 -27.99
CA LYS A 728 -44.88 11.65 -29.40
C LYS A 728 -43.59 11.38 -30.19
N PHE A 729 -43.32 10.14 -30.49
CA PHE A 729 -42.41 9.74 -31.58
C PHE A 729 -43.20 8.91 -32.59
N LYS A 730 -43.16 9.35 -33.84
CA LYS A 730 -43.73 8.66 -35.00
C LYS A 730 -43.07 7.30 -35.15
N GLU A 731 -43.89 6.28 -35.36
CA GLU A 731 -43.48 4.96 -35.84
C GLU A 731 -42.90 5.12 -37.25
N ASP A 732 -41.64 4.80 -37.42
CA ASP A 732 -41.06 4.38 -38.70
C ASP A 732 -40.82 2.87 -38.63
N GLU A 733 -41.57 2.15 -39.43
CA GLU A 733 -41.44 0.71 -39.64
C GLU A 733 -40.07 0.40 -40.23
N GLY A 734 -39.33 -0.51 -39.63
CA GLY A 734 -38.21 -1.18 -40.26
C GLY A 734 -36.94 -1.21 -39.43
N SER A 735 -36.90 -2.12 -38.49
CA SER A 735 -35.67 -2.38 -37.81
C SER A 735 -35.25 -3.83 -37.73
N PRO A 736 -34.03 -4.10 -37.98
CA PRO A 736 -33.49 -5.45 -37.86
C PRO A 736 -32.92 -5.69 -36.45
N ILE A 737 -33.68 -6.32 -35.61
CA ILE A 737 -33.16 -6.98 -34.38
C ILE A 737 -31.96 -7.89 -34.74
N SER A 738 -31.90 -8.40 -35.98
CA SER A 738 -30.78 -9.21 -36.49
C SER A 738 -29.43 -8.45 -36.53
N PHE A 739 -29.44 -7.13 -36.76
CA PHE A 739 -28.21 -6.35 -36.84
C PHE A 739 -27.55 -6.13 -35.49
N LEU A 740 -28.34 -5.93 -34.44
CA LEU A 740 -27.81 -5.81 -33.05
C LEU A 740 -27.15 -7.11 -32.60
N TRP A 741 -27.76 -8.26 -32.89
CA TRP A 741 -27.17 -9.58 -32.58
C TRP A 741 -25.87 -9.84 -33.34
N GLN A 742 -25.75 -9.36 -34.57
CA GLN A 742 -24.50 -9.47 -35.34
C GLN A 742 -23.38 -8.61 -34.73
N LEU A 743 -23.67 -7.41 -34.25
CA LEU A 743 -22.69 -6.57 -33.55
C LEU A 743 -22.25 -7.17 -32.22
N VAL A 744 -23.19 -7.73 -31.45
CA VAL A 744 -22.87 -8.42 -30.19
C VAL A 744 -22.02 -9.69 -30.45
N MET A 745 -22.35 -10.48 -31.48
CA MET A 745 -21.57 -11.67 -31.86
C MET A 745 -20.20 -11.30 -32.42
N MET A 746 -20.07 -10.17 -33.14
CA MET A 746 -18.76 -9.66 -33.55
C MET A 746 -17.91 -9.21 -32.36
N GLY A 747 -18.48 -8.50 -31.38
CA GLY A 747 -17.81 -8.10 -30.18
C GLY A 747 -17.32 -9.31 -29.35
N TYR A 748 -18.19 -10.32 -29.22
CA TYR A 748 -17.83 -11.58 -28.53
C TYR A 748 -16.74 -12.37 -29.29
N GLY A 749 -16.84 -12.43 -30.62
CA GLY A 749 -15.85 -13.09 -31.47
C GLY A 749 -14.48 -12.40 -31.41
N CYS A 750 -14.44 -11.08 -31.54
CA CYS A 750 -13.21 -10.30 -31.41
C CYS A 750 -12.61 -10.38 -29.98
N GLY A 751 -13.45 -10.32 -28.94
CA GLY A 751 -13.01 -10.47 -27.56
C GLY A 751 -12.44 -11.86 -27.26
N ALA A 752 -13.06 -12.93 -27.77
CA ALA A 752 -12.56 -14.30 -27.64
C ALA A 752 -11.22 -14.50 -28.37
N VAL A 753 -11.09 -13.98 -29.59
CA VAL A 753 -9.84 -14.08 -30.38
C VAL A 753 -8.72 -13.27 -29.70
N LEU A 754 -8.99 -12.04 -29.26
CA LEU A 754 -8.03 -11.23 -28.53
C LEU A 754 -7.65 -11.87 -27.18
N GLY A 755 -8.61 -12.40 -26.43
CA GLY A 755 -8.38 -13.07 -25.16
C GLY A 755 -7.54 -14.34 -25.32
N LEU A 756 -7.85 -15.18 -26.31
CA LEU A 756 -7.09 -16.39 -26.59
C LEU A 756 -5.69 -16.10 -27.13
N SER A 757 -5.55 -15.12 -28.02
CA SER A 757 -4.24 -14.73 -28.55
C SER A 757 -3.36 -14.06 -27.51
N THR A 758 -3.93 -13.17 -26.69
CA THR A 758 -3.20 -12.57 -25.57
C THR A 758 -2.84 -13.61 -24.52
N GLY A 759 -3.76 -14.51 -24.17
CA GLY A 759 -3.50 -15.64 -23.28
C GLY A 759 -2.40 -16.57 -23.80
N TYR A 760 -2.41 -16.86 -25.11
CA TYR A 760 -1.37 -17.67 -25.77
C TYR A 760 0.00 -16.96 -25.73
N ILE A 761 0.04 -15.66 -26.03
CA ILE A 761 1.26 -14.86 -25.97
C ILE A 761 1.77 -14.78 -24.53
N MET A 762 0.91 -14.55 -23.56
CA MET A 762 1.28 -14.52 -22.12
C MET A 762 1.83 -15.88 -21.65
N PHE A 763 1.25 -16.97 -22.14
CA PHE A 763 1.67 -18.32 -21.79
C PHE A 763 3.01 -18.69 -22.45
N THR A 764 3.22 -18.29 -23.71
CA THR A 764 4.47 -18.58 -24.46
C THR A 764 5.63 -17.68 -24.05
N THR A 765 5.34 -16.44 -23.66
CA THR A 765 6.36 -15.47 -23.22
C THR A 765 6.65 -15.53 -21.71
N GLY A 766 5.80 -16.23 -20.93
CA GLY A 766 5.95 -16.32 -19.46
C GLY A 766 5.73 -15.01 -18.73
N ARG A 767 5.11 -14.01 -19.37
CA ARG A 767 4.85 -12.67 -18.76
C ARG A 767 3.39 -12.26 -18.91
N PRO A 768 2.80 -11.62 -17.86
CA PRO A 768 3.31 -11.45 -16.50
C PRO A 768 3.28 -12.76 -15.71
N TRP A 769 4.31 -13.05 -14.96
CA TRP A 769 4.48 -14.36 -14.32
C TRP A 769 3.45 -14.69 -13.24
N TRP A 770 2.82 -13.70 -12.62
CA TRP A 770 1.71 -13.92 -11.70
C TRP A 770 0.52 -14.64 -12.38
N PHE A 771 0.25 -14.30 -13.65
CA PHE A 771 -0.81 -14.94 -14.44
C PHE A 771 -0.46 -16.39 -14.75
N VAL A 772 0.78 -16.66 -15.17
CA VAL A 772 1.27 -18.03 -15.43
C VAL A 772 1.20 -18.87 -14.17
N ARG A 773 1.58 -18.33 -13.01
CA ARG A 773 1.50 -19.00 -11.71
C ARG A 773 0.06 -19.29 -11.27
N MET A 774 -0.87 -18.39 -11.53
CA MET A 774 -2.29 -18.57 -11.24
C MET A 774 -2.87 -19.72 -12.09
N VAL A 775 -2.56 -19.76 -13.39
CA VAL A 775 -2.98 -20.81 -14.31
C VAL A 775 -2.33 -22.16 -13.95
N GLU A 776 -1.05 -22.19 -13.61
CA GLU A 776 -0.37 -23.43 -13.19
C GLU A 776 -0.90 -23.98 -11.87
N ARG A 777 -1.26 -23.10 -10.92
CA ARG A 777 -1.83 -23.52 -9.63
C ARG A 777 -3.22 -24.13 -9.78
N ASP A 778 -4.06 -23.53 -10.59
CA ASP A 778 -5.48 -23.88 -10.66
C ASP A 778 -5.80 -24.92 -11.74
N TRP A 779 -4.91 -25.11 -12.74
CA TRP A 779 -5.11 -26.03 -13.87
C TRP A 779 -4.27 -27.32 -13.82
N LYS A 780 -3.11 -27.33 -13.16
CA LYS A 780 -2.30 -28.57 -13.04
C LYS A 780 -3.06 -29.78 -12.47
N PRO A 781 -3.94 -29.63 -11.46
CA PRO A 781 -4.72 -30.77 -10.95
C PRO A 781 -5.75 -31.30 -11.95
N ASN A 782 -6.27 -30.43 -12.82
CA ASN A 782 -7.34 -30.81 -13.74
C ASN A 782 -6.80 -31.39 -15.06
N VAL A 783 -5.69 -30.90 -15.56
CA VAL A 783 -5.04 -31.42 -16.78
C VAL A 783 -4.42 -32.79 -16.54
N THR A 784 -3.80 -33.04 -15.39
CA THR A 784 -3.32 -34.40 -15.04
C THR A 784 -4.45 -35.40 -14.91
N ARG A 785 -5.61 -35.03 -14.35
CA ARG A 785 -6.80 -35.87 -14.35
C ARG A 785 -7.34 -36.11 -15.74
N TRP A 786 -7.25 -35.17 -16.65
CA TRP A 786 -7.74 -35.30 -18.02
C TRP A 786 -6.81 -36.15 -18.87
N VAL A 787 -5.49 -35.96 -18.75
CA VAL A 787 -4.45 -36.78 -19.43
C VAL A 787 -4.46 -38.24 -18.94
N CYS A 788 -4.68 -38.49 -17.65
CA CYS A 788 -4.86 -39.82 -17.11
C CYS A 788 -6.15 -40.51 -17.64
N LYS A 789 -7.23 -39.73 -17.85
CA LYS A 789 -8.49 -40.24 -18.44
C LYS A 789 -8.36 -40.57 -19.91
N ILE A 790 -7.51 -39.87 -20.66
CA ILE A 790 -7.23 -40.15 -22.10
C ILE A 790 -6.28 -41.33 -22.25
N ARG A 791 -5.25 -41.48 -21.38
CA ARG A 791 -4.35 -42.62 -21.39
C ARG A 791 -5.04 -43.93 -20.95
N GLY A 792 -5.99 -43.86 -20.00
CA GLY A 792 -6.77 -45.00 -19.58
C GLY A 792 -7.74 -45.59 -20.63
N LYS A 793 -8.02 -44.85 -21.73
CA LYS A 793 -8.87 -45.33 -22.84
C LYS A 793 -8.11 -45.88 -24.03
N ARG A 794 -6.76 -45.88 -24.04
CA ARG A 794 -5.95 -46.42 -25.14
C ARG A 794 -5.34 -47.78 -24.87
N ASN A 795 -5.61 -48.41 -23.74
CA ASN A 795 -5.12 -49.78 -23.42
C ASN A 795 -6.23 -50.82 -23.37
N ILE A 796 -7.30 -50.64 -24.12
CA ILE A 796 -8.29 -51.70 -24.39
C ILE A 796 -8.57 -51.63 -25.91
N HIS A 797 -7.66 -52.17 -26.68
CA HIS A 797 -7.90 -52.93 -27.89
C HIS A 797 -6.56 -53.58 -28.30
#